data_6cfb7ce8924afbb1775fe8c275b9332b
#
_entry.id   6cfb7ce8924afbb1775fe8c275b9332b
#
_cell.length_a   1.000
_cell.length_b   1.000
_cell.length_c   1.000
_cell.angle_alpha   90.00
_cell.angle_beta   90.00
_cell.angle_gamma   90.00
#
_symmetry.space_group_name_H-M   'P 1'
#
loop_
_entity.id
_entity.type
_entity.pdbx_description
1 polymer ?
#
loop_
_entity_poly.entity_id
_entity_poly.type
_entity_poly.pdbx_seq_one_letter_code
_entity_poly.pdbx_strand_id
1 'polypeptide(L)'
;TAAYEICPEAEYVGIICSYLIKGHKNDTCFHKWFELGIENKLRLTGLYESYLITMDDRQISPVPKIIQMYFSYDNKLPYRKLAVLYNNIIAAKETEPEVYHKYRKAMGRFAMDQAQLRHIDDNLAVLYEDMLELGFINEELSAAFSDIIYTHKLIVFDKRIVRAIIYQNEMKEPQIVPVTDQCAYFELFSNDYVILFEDSRGYRYVKSISYRLQRLMDAEKYLDRCISLSPDRPQYIVSHFKNVRDYSDFTKGDLKLFKPVFYSESFSDSYKAVMGYRILKYCQLHDYEDYVRPFLQSIDFDILQKDARKYLIDMLVSNRLYEKAYDMAMEYGIDMLAAASQVVLCENALKVQHVDDDFMVQLAISAFKTGKYSDLVLKYLCENYTGPTDELINLWHAADKFSISSMKLDERILEQGIYTQIEPEKISDIFLEYYKRAGNDKLILAYISLVAHGYLHSGMCKVDFIFDIIEKRFIGNRTLNDACQLALLKHFAKKTDITQAELEIEDTLLKYYIYNNMYFDFFARLDYRLLKKYFIYDKAFLQYESTPGAHVVLHYSRDEDGEEFNSEDMVEMYDGIYVKAFVIFFGELIRYYITEEHDNSIEVKESNRLTCNNIPGDNDHSRYNLINEMIISDTLSDETTLKSNIDEYKRLDAATKQLFKLI
;
A
#
# COMPACT_ATOMS: atom_id res chain seq x y z
N THR A 1 54.94 65.54 31.43
CA THR A 1 55.77 65.73 30.21
C THR A 1 56.88 66.77 30.44
N ALA A 2 56.55 67.98 30.89
CA ALA A 2 57.60 68.99 31.10
C ALA A 2 58.72 68.57 32.08
N ALA A 3 58.38 67.82 33.15
CA ALA A 3 59.39 67.32 34.09
C ALA A 3 60.34 66.32 33.48
N TYR A 4 59.82 65.44 32.57
CA TYR A 4 60.65 64.49 31.82
C TYR A 4 61.56 65.17 30.78
N GLU A 5 61.07 66.25 30.17
CA GLU A 5 61.85 67.00 29.20
C GLU A 5 63.05 67.71 29.87
N ILE A 6 62.93 68.00 31.16
CA ILE A 6 63.98 68.63 31.97
C ILE A 6 64.95 67.56 32.53
N CYS A 7 64.44 66.47 33.03
CA CYS A 7 65.14 65.36 33.61
C CYS A 7 64.55 64.01 33.20
N PRO A 8 65.11 63.32 32.19
CA PRO A 8 64.52 62.08 31.63
C PRO A 8 64.81 60.85 32.51
N GLU A 9 64.17 60.80 33.67
CA GLU A 9 64.23 59.64 34.58
C GLU A 9 63.08 58.68 34.38
N ALA A 10 63.36 57.37 34.58
CA ALA A 10 62.37 56.31 34.45
C ALA A 10 61.17 56.48 35.39
N GLU A 11 61.32 57.13 36.53
CA GLU A 11 60.29 57.40 37.51
C GLU A 11 59.16 58.30 36.92
N TYR A 12 59.56 59.36 36.18
CA TYR A 12 58.56 60.22 35.51
C TYR A 12 57.84 59.52 34.41
N VAL A 13 58.49 58.66 33.70
CA VAL A 13 57.86 57.81 32.71
C VAL A 13 56.76 56.90 33.36
N GLY A 14 57.16 56.33 34.54
CA GLY A 14 56.20 55.46 35.29
C GLY A 14 54.98 56.21 35.78
N ILE A 15 55.12 57.43 36.26
CA ILE A 15 54.01 58.29 36.70
C ILE A 15 53.13 58.64 35.51
N ILE A 16 53.68 59.00 34.35
CA ILE A 16 52.95 59.33 33.13
C ILE A 16 52.20 58.14 32.64
N CYS A 17 52.87 57.01 32.51
CA CYS A 17 52.24 55.75 32.07
C CYS A 17 51.09 55.35 33.01
N SER A 18 51.32 55.40 34.34
CA SER A 18 50.26 55.07 35.31
C SER A 18 49.05 55.96 35.19
N TYR A 19 49.27 57.27 34.96
CA TYR A 19 48.15 58.20 34.75
C TYR A 19 47.37 57.91 33.46
N LEU A 20 48.09 57.67 32.37
CA LEU A 20 47.47 57.34 31.07
C LEU A 20 46.69 56.04 31.14
N ILE A 21 47.21 55.01 31.77
CA ILE A 21 46.52 53.72 31.96
C ILE A 21 45.28 53.89 32.81
N LYS A 22 45.37 54.55 33.94
CA LYS A 22 44.18 54.79 34.81
C LYS A 22 43.15 55.67 34.18
N GLY A 23 43.50 56.57 33.29
CA GLY A 23 42.62 57.48 32.60
C GLY A 23 42.00 56.90 31.33
N HIS A 24 42.30 55.66 31.00
CA HIS A 24 41.94 54.98 29.75
C HIS A 24 42.22 55.79 28.48
N LYS A 25 43.37 56.51 28.48
CA LYS A 25 43.77 57.33 27.34
C LYS A 25 44.59 56.47 26.34
N ASN A 26 43.86 55.89 25.39
CA ASN A 26 44.38 55.00 24.39
C ASN A 26 44.47 55.66 22.99
N ASP A 27 44.87 56.92 22.97
CA ASP A 27 45.08 57.64 21.69
C ASP A 27 46.52 57.41 21.20
N THR A 28 46.72 57.32 19.89
CA THR A 28 48.04 57.13 19.23
C THR A 28 49.07 58.20 19.63
N CYS A 29 48.65 59.37 20.00
CA CYS A 29 49.52 60.42 20.51
C CYS A 29 50.23 60.05 21.82
N PHE A 30 49.73 59.09 22.58
CA PHE A 30 50.36 58.61 23.81
C PHE A 30 51.21 57.40 23.63
N HIS A 31 51.38 56.88 22.43
CA HIS A 31 52.15 55.68 22.10
C HIS A 31 53.60 55.79 22.59
N LYS A 32 54.22 56.92 22.34
CA LYS A 32 55.63 57.23 22.77
C LYS A 32 55.88 57.02 24.27
N TRP A 33 54.92 57.38 25.13
CA TRP A 33 55.03 57.22 26.58
C TRP A 33 54.94 55.74 27.00
N PHE A 34 54.15 54.98 26.40
CA PHE A 34 54.05 53.52 26.65
C PHE A 34 55.33 52.83 26.15
N GLU A 35 55.82 53.21 24.98
CA GLU A 35 57.11 52.73 24.43
C GLU A 35 58.24 52.97 25.37
N LEU A 36 58.44 54.21 25.87
CA LEU A 36 59.43 54.55 26.87
C LEU A 36 59.24 53.77 28.17
N GLY A 37 58.00 53.50 28.58
CA GLY A 37 57.75 52.66 29.75
C GLY A 37 58.20 51.21 29.56
N ILE A 38 58.02 50.67 28.36
CA ILE A 38 58.50 49.34 28.01
C ILE A 38 60.05 49.30 27.93
N GLU A 39 60.65 50.28 27.30
CA GLU A 39 62.10 50.39 27.18
C GLU A 39 62.76 50.50 28.57
N ASN A 40 62.15 51.22 29.48
CA ASN A 40 62.61 51.33 30.89
C ASN A 40 62.21 50.15 31.76
N LYS A 41 61.58 49.06 31.17
CA LYS A 41 61.19 47.83 31.85
C LYS A 41 60.29 48.07 33.06
N LEU A 42 59.39 49.04 32.96
CA LEU A 42 58.44 49.36 34.03
C LEU A 42 57.42 48.24 34.23
N ARG A 43 57.20 47.83 35.48
CA ARG A 43 56.22 46.80 35.84
C ARG A 43 54.89 47.43 36.17
N LEU A 44 54.20 48.01 35.18
CA LEU A 44 52.86 48.60 35.33
C LEU A 44 51.77 47.71 34.73
N THR A 45 50.76 47.42 35.54
CA THR A 45 49.59 46.64 35.02
C THR A 45 48.94 47.46 33.93
N GLY A 46 48.71 46.85 32.77
CA GLY A 46 48.08 47.48 31.59
C GLY A 46 49.03 48.25 30.68
N LEU A 47 50.36 48.32 31.00
CA LEU A 47 51.37 49.05 30.18
C LEU A 47 51.49 48.45 28.76
N TYR A 48 51.72 47.17 28.67
CA TYR A 48 51.82 46.50 27.38
C TYR A 48 50.49 46.56 26.59
N GLU A 49 49.38 46.48 27.29
CA GLU A 49 48.05 46.65 26.77
C GLU A 49 47.84 48.01 26.11
N SER A 50 48.16 49.06 26.86
CA SER A 50 48.02 50.43 26.36
C SER A 50 49.01 50.71 25.22
N TYR A 51 50.20 50.17 25.26
CA TYR A 51 51.16 50.26 24.17
C TYR A 51 50.62 49.68 22.87
N LEU A 52 50.10 48.44 22.91
CA LEU A 52 49.61 47.75 21.77
C LEU A 52 48.35 48.43 21.17
N ILE A 53 47.51 49.00 22.01
CA ILE A 53 46.30 49.72 21.53
C ILE A 53 46.66 51.06 20.87
N THR A 54 47.67 51.72 21.32
CA THR A 54 48.11 53.03 20.80
C THR A 54 49.10 52.92 19.63
N MET A 55 49.49 51.71 19.24
CA MET A 55 50.37 51.43 18.12
C MET A 55 49.68 51.76 16.80
N ASP A 56 50.28 52.54 15.93
CA ASP A 56 49.81 52.83 14.59
C ASP A 56 50.02 51.61 13.70
N ASP A 57 49.00 51.20 12.93
CA ASP A 57 49.05 50.06 12.03
C ASP A 57 50.18 50.08 10.98
N ARG A 58 50.84 51.24 10.83
CA ARG A 58 51.98 51.42 9.92
C ARG A 58 53.37 51.16 10.57
N GLN A 59 53.45 50.96 11.90
CA GLN A 59 54.73 50.75 12.61
C GLN A 59 54.90 49.29 13.07
N ILE A 60 55.28 48.44 12.14
CA ILE A 60 55.41 46.95 12.36
C ILE A 60 56.82 46.63 12.95
N SER A 61 57.83 47.48 12.85
CA SER A 61 59.19 47.17 13.17
C SER A 61 59.53 46.90 14.66
N PRO A 62 58.88 47.40 15.73
CA PRO A 62 59.15 47.02 17.10
C PRO A 62 58.50 45.74 17.59
N VAL A 63 57.67 45.10 16.76
CA VAL A 63 56.83 43.91 17.11
C VAL A 63 57.69 42.75 17.69
N PRO A 64 58.83 42.35 17.13
CA PRO A 64 59.57 41.21 17.62
C PRO A 64 60.05 41.41 19.08
N LYS A 65 60.47 42.58 19.41
CA LYS A 65 61.02 42.88 20.76
C LYS A 65 59.90 42.91 21.80
N ILE A 66 58.74 43.44 21.45
CA ILE A 66 57.54 43.52 22.31
C ILE A 66 56.99 42.15 22.53
N ILE A 67 56.84 41.34 21.51
CA ILE A 67 56.36 39.94 21.57
C ILE A 67 57.29 39.13 22.47
N GLN A 68 58.60 39.27 22.31
CA GLN A 68 59.61 38.62 23.17
C GLN A 68 59.48 39.03 24.62
N MET A 69 59.25 40.32 24.90
CA MET A 69 59.05 40.83 26.24
C MET A 69 57.74 40.38 26.84
N TYR A 70 56.65 40.33 26.04
CA TYR A 70 55.37 39.81 26.44
C TYR A 70 55.47 38.36 26.91
N PHE A 71 56.03 37.47 26.10
CA PHE A 71 56.22 36.06 26.45
C PHE A 71 57.24 35.79 27.54
N SER A 72 58.16 36.72 27.85
CA SER A 72 59.04 36.62 28.97
C SER A 72 58.45 37.05 30.32
N TYR A 73 57.35 37.72 30.29
CA TYR A 73 56.57 38.05 31.48
C TYR A 73 55.46 37.01 31.65
N ASP A 74 55.38 36.43 32.83
CA ASP A 74 54.43 35.47 33.27
C ASP A 74 53.01 36.12 33.38
N ASN A 75 52.28 36.38 32.25
CA ASN A 75 51.15 37.25 32.36
C ASN A 75 49.98 37.17 31.41
N LYS A 76 49.01 37.13 32.05
CA LYS A 76 47.57 37.37 32.00
C LYS A 76 47.17 38.65 31.26
N LEU A 77 47.51 38.84 29.99
CA LEU A 77 46.86 39.83 29.16
C LEU A 77 45.42 39.41 28.92
N PRO A 78 44.46 40.32 29.09
CA PRO A 78 43.11 40.07 28.70
C PRO A 78 43.08 39.70 27.23
N TYR A 79 42.37 38.64 26.96
CA TYR A 79 42.23 37.96 25.68
C TYR A 79 41.98 38.92 24.49
N ARG A 80 41.19 39.99 24.70
CA ARG A 80 40.87 41.01 23.68
C ARG A 80 42.06 41.72 23.04
N LYS A 81 43.25 41.61 23.62
CA LYS A 81 44.43 42.37 23.19
C LYS A 81 45.47 41.53 22.53
N LEU A 82 45.33 40.22 22.64
CA LEU A 82 46.11 39.28 21.85
C LEU A 82 45.80 39.37 20.35
N ALA A 83 44.61 39.80 19.99
CA ALA A 83 44.24 39.99 18.59
C ALA A 83 45.13 41.04 17.90
N VAL A 84 45.48 42.14 18.59
CA VAL A 84 46.38 43.15 18.02
C VAL A 84 47.79 42.59 17.87
N LEU A 85 48.31 41.91 18.90
CA LEU A 85 49.60 41.25 18.86
C LEU A 85 49.69 40.21 17.76
N TYR A 86 48.60 39.50 17.58
CA TYR A 86 48.43 38.44 16.62
C TYR A 86 48.41 38.95 15.17
N ASN A 87 47.62 39.99 14.89
CA ASN A 87 47.58 40.65 13.58
C ASN A 87 49.00 41.18 13.20
N ASN A 88 49.74 41.67 14.18
CA ASN A 88 51.10 42.10 13.95
C ASN A 88 52.06 40.93 13.64
N ILE A 89 51.86 39.75 14.23
CA ILE A 89 52.63 38.54 13.90
C ILE A 89 52.29 38.06 12.49
N ILE A 90 51.04 38.09 12.09
CA ILE A 90 50.62 37.73 10.75
C ILE A 90 51.17 38.69 9.72
N ALA A 91 51.08 40.01 9.97
CA ALA A 91 51.68 41.01 9.10
C ALA A 91 53.21 40.83 8.91
N ALA A 92 53.92 40.35 9.95
CA ALA A 92 55.30 39.99 9.86
C ALA A 92 55.64 38.78 8.98
N LYS A 93 54.65 37.99 8.58
CA LYS A 93 54.84 36.79 7.72
C LYS A 93 55.53 37.12 6.39
N GLU A 94 55.20 38.26 5.78
CA GLU A 94 55.78 38.68 4.52
C GLU A 94 57.06 39.55 4.70
N THR A 95 57.08 40.32 5.74
CA THR A 95 58.19 41.29 6.00
C THR A 95 59.34 40.71 6.82
N GLU A 96 59.08 39.86 7.78
CA GLU A 96 60.00 39.24 8.71
C GLU A 96 59.69 37.74 8.97
N PRO A 97 59.96 36.85 8.01
CA PRO A 97 59.55 35.43 8.11
C PRO A 97 60.14 34.69 9.31
N GLU A 98 61.33 35.05 9.73
CA GLU A 98 62.02 34.43 10.91
C GLU A 98 61.27 34.74 12.21
N VAL A 99 60.82 35.98 12.35
CA VAL A 99 60.03 36.42 13.51
C VAL A 99 58.67 35.67 13.52
N TYR A 100 58.04 35.62 12.39
CA TYR A 100 56.81 34.87 12.23
C TYR A 100 57.00 33.40 12.63
N HIS A 101 58.01 32.72 12.12
CA HIS A 101 58.29 31.32 12.44
C HIS A 101 58.63 31.06 13.91
N LYS A 102 59.27 32.02 14.56
CA LYS A 102 59.64 31.93 15.98
C LYS A 102 58.40 32.04 16.89
N TYR A 103 57.51 32.97 16.63
CA TYR A 103 56.41 33.31 17.53
C TYR A 103 55.15 32.55 17.27
N ARG A 104 54.94 32.00 16.06
CA ARG A 104 53.76 31.16 15.76
C ARG A 104 53.62 29.95 16.70
N LYS A 105 54.70 29.32 17.13
CA LYS A 105 54.68 28.23 18.11
C LYS A 105 54.21 28.69 19.48
N ALA A 106 54.62 29.85 19.90
CA ALA A 106 54.22 30.43 21.19
C ALA A 106 52.72 30.82 21.17
N MET A 107 52.25 31.35 20.04
CA MET A 107 50.80 31.64 19.84
C MET A 107 49.97 30.38 19.82
N GLY A 108 50.43 29.31 19.20
CA GLY A 108 49.76 28.02 19.21
C GLY A 108 49.60 27.44 20.62
N ARG A 109 50.66 27.48 21.43
CA ARG A 109 50.59 27.06 22.84
C ARG A 109 49.60 27.90 23.63
N PHE A 110 49.63 29.21 23.45
CA PHE A 110 48.67 30.11 24.10
C PHE A 110 47.25 29.79 23.72
N ALA A 111 46.97 29.53 22.44
CA ALA A 111 45.68 29.13 21.98
C ALA A 111 45.21 27.82 22.64
N MET A 112 46.12 26.86 22.82
CA MET A 112 45.82 25.60 23.54
C MET A 112 45.51 25.84 25.02
N ASP A 113 46.30 26.66 25.70
CA ASP A 113 46.09 26.98 27.12
C ASP A 113 44.73 27.65 27.35
N GLN A 114 44.31 28.54 26.43
CA GLN A 114 42.98 29.18 26.50
C GLN A 114 41.85 28.19 26.22
N ALA A 115 42.00 27.26 25.29
CA ALA A 115 41.04 26.23 25.02
C ALA A 115 40.84 25.28 26.23
N GLN A 116 41.93 24.91 26.90
CA GLN A 116 41.85 24.08 28.11
C GLN A 116 41.13 24.78 29.26
N LEU A 117 41.23 26.12 29.35
CA LEU A 117 40.50 26.93 30.33
C LEU A 117 38.99 27.09 29.98
N ARG A 118 38.53 26.55 28.87
CA ARG A 118 37.16 26.66 28.36
C ARG A 118 36.59 28.08 28.28
N HIS A 119 37.43 29.07 28.13
CA HIS A 119 37.03 30.43 27.82
C HIS A 119 36.80 30.60 26.33
N ILE A 120 35.58 30.24 25.88
CA ILE A 120 35.17 30.41 24.49
C ILE A 120 34.67 31.84 24.35
N ASP A 121 35.35 32.67 23.57
CA ASP A 121 34.90 33.99 23.17
C ASP A 121 35.21 34.27 21.68
N ASP A 122 34.72 35.39 21.18
CA ASP A 122 34.86 35.77 19.77
C ASP A 122 36.31 35.90 19.34
N ASN A 123 37.22 36.31 20.25
CA ASN A 123 38.64 36.52 19.95
C ASN A 123 39.40 35.19 19.86
N LEU A 124 39.00 34.21 20.65
CA LEU A 124 39.55 32.85 20.58
C LEU A 124 39.19 32.20 19.22
N ALA A 125 37.95 32.36 18.75
CA ALA A 125 37.54 31.87 17.48
C ALA A 125 38.38 32.44 16.31
N VAL A 126 38.58 33.76 16.30
CA VAL A 126 39.47 34.42 15.31
C VAL A 126 40.90 33.88 15.37
N LEU A 127 41.46 33.74 16.58
CA LEU A 127 42.79 33.18 16.73
C LEU A 127 42.91 31.76 16.17
N TYR A 128 41.91 30.92 16.37
CA TYR A 128 41.91 29.57 15.82
C TYR A 128 41.74 29.56 14.29
N GLU A 129 40.90 30.40 13.75
CA GLU A 129 40.75 30.55 12.31
C GLU A 129 42.07 30.90 11.65
N ASP A 130 42.75 31.85 12.20
CA ASP A 130 44.10 32.25 11.73
C ASP A 130 45.13 31.14 11.85
N MET A 131 45.11 30.35 12.95
CA MET A 131 46.01 29.21 13.11
C MET A 131 45.75 28.12 12.05
N LEU A 132 44.50 27.90 11.68
CA LEU A 132 44.11 27.02 10.58
C LEU A 132 44.62 27.51 9.23
N GLU A 133 44.46 28.80 8.94
CA GLU A 133 44.96 29.41 7.69
C GLU A 133 46.48 29.31 7.57
N LEU A 134 47.19 29.49 8.67
CA LEU A 134 48.65 29.36 8.72
C LEU A 134 49.15 27.91 8.62
N GLY A 135 48.26 26.94 8.60
CA GLY A 135 48.63 25.54 8.55
C GLY A 135 49.25 25.02 9.84
N PHE A 136 49.03 25.67 10.96
CA PHE A 136 49.65 25.40 12.27
C PHE A 136 48.71 24.57 13.14
N ILE A 137 48.42 23.34 12.72
CA ILE A 137 47.58 22.43 13.49
C ILE A 137 48.38 21.16 13.77
N ASN A 138 48.53 20.83 15.05
CA ASN A 138 48.95 19.53 15.55
C ASN A 138 47.74 18.81 16.15
N GLU A 139 47.88 17.57 16.58
CA GLU A 139 46.79 16.77 17.18
C GLU A 139 46.19 17.45 18.42
N GLU A 140 47.00 18.11 19.26
CA GLU A 140 46.54 18.81 20.46
C GLU A 140 45.70 20.07 20.13
N LEU A 141 46.13 20.85 19.16
CA LEU A 141 45.36 21.98 18.63
C LEU A 141 44.08 21.54 17.95
N SER A 142 44.12 20.46 17.23
CA SER A 142 42.94 19.85 16.57
C SER A 142 41.85 19.49 17.60
N ALA A 143 42.24 18.90 18.73
CA ALA A 143 41.29 18.59 19.80
C ALA A 143 40.65 19.84 20.40
N ALA A 144 41.41 20.90 20.61
CA ALA A 144 40.90 22.18 21.11
C ALA A 144 40.02 22.91 20.10
N PHE A 145 40.34 22.84 18.82
CA PHE A 145 39.53 23.39 17.72
C PHE A 145 38.20 22.74 17.61
N SER A 146 38.13 21.45 17.79
CA SER A 146 36.87 20.69 17.64
C SER A 146 35.78 21.16 18.59
N ASP A 147 36.17 21.73 19.74
CA ASP A 147 35.20 22.25 20.70
C ASP A 147 34.67 23.65 20.31
N ILE A 148 35.32 24.34 19.38
CA ILE A 148 35.02 25.74 19.06
C ILE A 148 34.45 25.91 17.65
N ILE A 149 34.86 25.08 16.70
CA ILE A 149 34.56 25.26 15.27
C ILE A 149 33.06 25.34 14.96
N TYR A 150 32.23 24.64 15.74
CA TYR A 150 30.77 24.66 15.63
C TYR A 150 30.10 25.54 16.67
N THR A 151 30.88 26.27 17.47
CA THR A 151 30.35 27.11 18.54
C THR A 151 29.64 28.34 17.97
N HIS A 152 28.45 28.55 18.44
CA HIS A 152 27.66 29.76 18.19
C HIS A 152 27.55 30.57 19.47
N LYS A 153 27.61 31.89 19.31
CA LYS A 153 27.29 32.84 20.36
C LYS A 153 25.82 33.21 20.28
N LEU A 154 25.12 32.96 21.36
CA LEU A 154 23.76 33.39 21.58
C LEU A 154 23.77 34.65 22.44
N ILE A 155 23.19 35.72 21.93
CA ILE A 155 22.98 36.96 22.68
C ILE A 155 21.49 37.06 23.01
N VAL A 156 21.14 37.03 24.28
CA VAL A 156 19.78 37.09 24.76
C VAL A 156 19.50 38.50 25.31
N PHE A 157 18.50 39.17 24.77
CA PHE A 157 18.20 40.55 25.18
C PHE A 157 17.39 40.65 26.47
N ASP A 158 16.85 39.55 26.95
CA ASP A 158 16.10 39.48 28.21
C ASP A 158 16.99 39.03 29.37
N LYS A 159 17.21 39.94 30.31
CA LYS A 159 18.04 39.71 31.49
C LYS A 159 17.50 38.70 32.50
N ARG A 160 16.27 38.27 32.37
CA ARG A 160 15.68 37.25 33.25
C ARG A 160 16.11 35.84 32.91
N ILE A 161 16.60 35.62 31.68
CA ILE A 161 17.00 34.32 31.19
C ILE A 161 18.34 33.93 31.79
N VAL A 162 18.37 32.69 32.35
CA VAL A 162 19.56 32.14 33.01
C VAL A 162 20.06 30.86 32.30
N ARG A 163 19.20 30.23 31.48
CA ARG A 163 19.58 29.02 30.72
C ARG A 163 18.97 29.05 29.34
N ALA A 164 19.65 28.44 28.39
CA ALA A 164 19.14 28.09 27.08
C ALA A 164 19.24 26.56 26.91
N ILE A 165 18.17 25.95 26.38
CA ILE A 165 18.06 24.52 26.10
C ILE A 165 17.91 24.39 24.59
N ILE A 166 18.89 23.79 23.94
CA ILE A 166 19.01 23.73 22.48
C ILE A 166 18.71 22.31 22.02
N TYR A 167 17.64 22.14 21.29
CA TYR A 167 17.27 20.89 20.62
C TYR A 167 17.75 20.94 19.18
N GLN A 168 18.41 19.90 18.73
CA GLN A 168 18.88 19.72 17.37
C GLN A 168 18.38 18.36 16.86
N ASN A 169 17.86 18.31 15.64
CA ASN A 169 17.28 17.08 15.07
C ASN A 169 18.28 15.92 14.99
N GLU A 170 19.55 16.21 14.89
CA GLU A 170 20.61 15.19 14.79
C GLU A 170 20.98 14.56 16.13
N MET A 171 20.69 15.24 17.23
CA MET A 171 21.09 14.82 18.58
C MET A 171 19.91 14.26 19.36
N LYS A 172 20.14 13.21 20.11
CA LYS A 172 19.13 12.57 20.95
C LYS A 172 18.75 13.40 22.16
N GLU A 173 19.73 14.05 22.76
CA GLU A 173 19.53 14.90 23.93
C GLU A 173 19.80 16.38 23.64
N PRO A 174 19.05 17.30 24.27
CA PRO A 174 19.29 18.72 24.11
C PRO A 174 20.55 19.16 24.84
N GLN A 175 21.21 20.19 24.31
CA GLN A 175 22.27 20.89 25.04
C GLN A 175 21.65 21.90 26.01
N ILE A 176 22.09 21.87 27.25
CA ILE A 176 21.68 22.83 28.29
C ILE A 176 22.87 23.72 28.63
N VAL A 177 22.74 24.99 28.30
CA VAL A 177 23.85 25.97 28.52
C VAL A 177 23.41 27.13 29.43
N PRO A 178 24.26 27.57 30.35
CA PRO A 178 23.97 28.74 31.15
C PRO A 178 24.08 30.02 30.31
N VAL A 179 23.21 30.98 30.58
CA VAL A 179 23.26 32.31 29.99
C VAL A 179 23.90 33.24 31.05
N THR A 180 25.14 33.68 30.77
CA THR A 180 25.89 34.59 31.66
C THR A 180 26.15 35.89 30.91
N ASP A 181 25.88 37.01 31.58
CA ASP A 181 26.00 38.34 30.98
C ASP A 181 25.25 38.47 29.63
N GLN A 182 24.07 37.89 29.57
CA GLN A 182 23.21 37.85 28.39
C GLN A 182 23.81 37.04 27.20
N CYS A 183 24.86 36.30 27.41
CA CYS A 183 25.51 35.46 26.39
C CYS A 183 25.56 34.00 26.81
N ALA A 184 25.42 33.11 25.81
CA ALA A 184 25.71 31.71 25.96
C ALA A 184 26.47 31.20 24.72
N TYR A 185 27.23 30.13 24.89
CA TYR A 185 27.97 29.51 23.81
C TYR A 185 27.60 28.03 23.76
N PHE A 186 27.29 27.55 22.57
CA PHE A 186 26.90 26.16 22.37
C PHE A 186 27.23 25.69 20.94
N GLU A 187 27.32 24.40 20.77
CA GLU A 187 27.58 23.79 19.47
C GLU A 187 26.28 23.63 18.68
N LEU A 188 26.28 24.09 17.43
CA LEU A 188 25.14 23.96 16.52
C LEU A 188 25.62 23.35 15.22
N PHE A 189 25.12 22.13 14.95
CA PHE A 189 25.47 21.35 13.75
C PHE A 189 24.38 21.48 12.67
N SER A 190 23.19 21.92 13.05
CA SER A 190 22.02 21.96 12.18
C SER A 190 21.42 23.35 12.04
N ASN A 191 20.77 23.57 10.90
CA ASN A 191 19.86 24.68 10.74
C ASN A 191 18.47 24.36 11.32
N ASP A 192 18.19 23.09 11.61
CA ASP A 192 16.96 22.62 12.24
C ASP A 192 17.15 22.49 13.75
N TYR A 193 16.92 23.57 14.45
CA TYR A 193 17.05 23.63 15.90
C TYR A 193 15.90 24.40 16.53
N VAL A 194 15.67 24.13 17.81
CA VAL A 194 14.73 24.88 18.66
C VAL A 194 15.44 25.28 19.93
N ILE A 195 15.38 26.58 20.30
CA ILE A 195 15.91 27.08 21.55
C ILE A 195 14.77 27.37 22.52
N LEU A 196 14.79 26.71 23.65
CA LEU A 196 13.96 27.01 24.81
C LEU A 196 14.77 27.87 25.79
N PHE A 197 14.20 28.95 26.26
CA PHE A 197 14.79 29.83 27.25
C PHE A 197 14.16 29.57 28.63
N GLU A 198 15.00 29.48 29.66
CA GLU A 198 14.53 29.26 31.02
C GLU A 198 14.98 30.40 31.91
N ASP A 199 14.04 30.96 32.70
CA ASP A 199 14.34 32.01 33.70
C ASP A 199 14.75 31.41 35.06
N SER A 200 15.16 32.27 35.99
CA SER A 200 15.59 31.87 37.34
C SER A 200 14.50 31.17 38.17
N ARG A 201 13.24 31.24 37.76
CA ARG A 201 12.11 30.56 38.38
C ARG A 201 11.74 29.25 37.74
N GLY A 202 12.42 28.86 36.64
CA GLY A 202 12.19 27.66 35.89
C GLY A 202 11.07 27.74 34.83
N TYR A 203 10.53 28.94 34.56
CA TYR A 203 9.59 29.13 33.46
C TYR A 203 10.31 29.03 32.10
N ARG A 204 9.68 28.34 31.15
CA ARG A 204 10.24 28.08 29.82
C ARG A 204 9.52 28.88 28.74
N TYR A 205 10.28 29.47 27.85
CA TYR A 205 9.82 30.34 26.77
C TYR A 205 10.35 29.83 25.40
N VAL A 206 9.46 29.72 24.42
CA VAL A 206 9.83 29.24 23.06
C VAL A 206 9.91 30.40 22.05
N LYS A 207 8.97 31.34 22.09
CA LYS A 207 8.79 32.36 21.03
C LYS A 207 8.82 33.79 21.49
N SER A 208 8.81 34.04 22.80
CA SER A 208 8.62 35.41 23.38
C SER A 208 9.94 36.11 23.72
N ILE A 209 11.09 35.44 23.50
CA ILE A 209 12.40 35.99 23.85
C ILE A 209 13.11 36.42 22.58
N SER A 210 13.52 37.71 22.58
CA SER A 210 14.37 38.24 21.49
C SER A 210 15.83 37.84 21.71
N TYR A 211 16.42 37.27 20.70
CA TYR A 211 17.83 36.85 20.72
C TYR A 211 18.49 37.07 19.37
N ARG A 212 19.83 37.09 19.37
CA ARG A 212 20.68 37.06 18.20
C ARG A 212 21.62 35.88 18.28
N LEU A 213 21.71 35.11 17.21
CA LEU A 213 22.66 34.02 17.08
C LEU A 213 23.76 34.42 16.10
N GLN A 214 24.98 34.18 16.48
CA GLN A 214 26.15 34.50 15.68
C GLN A 214 27.09 33.29 15.66
N ARG A 215 27.51 32.85 14.45
CA ARG A 215 28.54 31.84 14.27
C ARG A 215 29.88 32.46 14.61
N LEU A 216 30.74 31.77 15.35
CA LEU A 216 32.05 32.26 15.71
C LEU A 216 33.12 32.01 14.63
N MET A 217 33.00 30.90 13.92
CA MET A 217 33.92 30.50 12.86
C MET A 217 33.19 30.00 11.62
N ASP A 218 33.84 30.09 10.47
CA ASP A 218 33.36 29.45 9.24
C ASP A 218 33.84 28.00 9.18
N ALA A 219 33.12 27.13 9.87
CA ALA A 219 33.44 25.70 9.96
C ALA A 219 33.54 25.00 8.60
N GLU A 220 32.74 25.44 7.61
CA GLU A 220 32.67 24.79 6.29
C GLU A 220 34.01 24.95 5.53
N LYS A 221 34.67 26.11 5.67
CA LYS A 221 35.96 26.39 5.03
C LYS A 221 37.06 25.42 5.46
N TYR A 222 36.96 24.88 6.66
CA TYR A 222 38.05 24.07 7.27
C TYR A 222 37.63 22.61 7.51
N LEU A 223 36.46 22.22 7.09
CA LEU A 223 35.86 20.92 7.41
C LEU A 223 36.73 19.73 7.00
N ASP A 224 37.20 19.69 5.76
CA ASP A 224 38.01 18.58 5.23
C ASP A 224 39.31 18.38 6.03
N ARG A 225 39.91 19.48 6.48
CA ARG A 225 41.10 19.45 7.28
C ARG A 225 40.84 18.98 8.70
N CYS A 226 39.71 19.41 9.29
CA CYS A 226 39.30 18.96 10.60
C CYS A 226 38.98 17.46 10.61
N ILE A 227 38.29 16.95 9.56
CA ILE A 227 38.01 15.51 9.38
C ILE A 227 39.34 14.73 9.26
N SER A 228 40.30 15.22 8.49
CA SER A 228 41.59 14.53 8.31
C SER A 228 42.39 14.40 9.61
N LEU A 229 42.26 15.37 10.52
CA LEU A 229 42.95 15.42 11.80
C LEU A 229 42.21 14.68 12.93
N SER A 230 40.88 14.67 12.89
CA SER A 230 40.06 14.09 13.93
C SER A 230 38.84 13.40 13.31
N PRO A 231 39.03 12.26 12.59
CA PRO A 231 37.98 11.59 11.86
C PRO A 231 36.86 10.99 12.74
N ASP A 232 37.16 10.84 14.05
CA ASP A 232 36.21 10.21 15.00
C ASP A 232 35.27 11.24 15.67
N ARG A 233 35.40 12.53 15.33
CA ARG A 233 34.56 13.57 15.92
C ARG A 233 33.19 13.61 15.23
N PRO A 234 32.11 13.31 15.95
CA PRO A 234 30.74 13.24 15.38
C PRO A 234 30.31 14.53 14.71
N GLN A 235 30.70 15.67 15.23
CA GLN A 235 30.35 17.00 14.73
C GLN A 235 30.80 17.22 13.28
N TYR A 236 32.03 16.83 12.99
CA TYR A 236 32.59 16.95 11.63
C TYR A 236 31.86 16.06 10.64
N ILE A 237 31.54 14.86 11.08
CA ILE A 237 30.83 13.87 10.26
C ILE A 237 29.44 14.37 9.92
N VAL A 238 28.70 14.90 10.91
CA VAL A 238 27.35 15.47 10.68
C VAL A 238 27.43 16.63 9.68
N SER A 239 28.38 17.55 9.86
CA SER A 239 28.53 18.70 8.95
C SER A 239 28.97 18.30 7.56
N HIS A 240 29.83 17.31 7.42
CA HIS A 240 30.24 16.76 6.14
C HIS A 240 29.03 16.20 5.38
N PHE A 241 28.23 15.35 6.03
CA PHE A 241 27.07 14.75 5.40
C PHE A 241 25.94 15.74 5.10
N LYS A 242 25.88 16.90 5.77
CA LYS A 242 24.94 17.97 5.39
C LYS A 242 25.30 18.63 4.07
N ASN A 243 26.57 18.74 3.77
CA ASN A 243 27.05 19.33 2.53
C ASN A 243 26.90 18.38 1.33
N VAL A 244 26.79 17.08 1.58
CA VAL A 244 26.49 16.09 0.55
C VAL A 244 25.01 16.15 0.20
N ARG A 245 24.67 16.74 -0.94
CA ARG A 245 23.27 16.99 -1.35
C ARG A 245 22.60 15.77 -1.95
N ASP A 246 23.35 14.96 -2.68
CA ASP A 246 22.86 13.77 -3.37
C ASP A 246 23.62 12.52 -2.91
N TYR A 247 22.97 11.36 -2.97
CA TYR A 247 23.61 10.08 -2.67
C TYR A 247 24.73 9.72 -3.67
N SER A 248 24.68 10.26 -4.89
CA SER A 248 25.74 10.12 -5.89
C SER A 248 27.06 10.82 -5.51
N ASP A 249 26.97 11.79 -4.61
CA ASP A 249 28.15 12.53 -4.13
C ASP A 249 28.92 11.79 -3.03
N PHE A 250 28.37 10.70 -2.48
CA PHE A 250 29.05 9.89 -1.48
C PHE A 250 30.25 9.13 -2.06
N THR A 251 31.31 9.05 -1.31
CA THR A 251 32.52 8.28 -1.64
C THR A 251 32.66 7.06 -0.71
N LYS A 252 33.55 6.15 -1.05
CA LYS A 252 33.88 5.02 -0.15
C LYS A 252 34.49 5.48 1.16
N GLY A 253 35.15 6.65 1.17
CA GLY A 253 35.66 7.30 2.39
C GLY A 253 34.52 7.73 3.31
N ASP A 254 33.47 8.30 2.76
CA ASP A 254 32.30 8.76 3.51
C ASP A 254 31.57 7.61 4.21
N LEU A 255 31.50 6.44 3.58
CA LEU A 255 30.91 5.24 4.20
C LEU A 255 31.67 4.82 5.47
N LYS A 256 32.99 4.94 5.46
CA LYS A 256 33.82 4.65 6.63
C LYS A 256 33.60 5.67 7.74
N LEU A 257 33.46 6.96 7.39
CA LEU A 257 33.17 8.03 8.34
C LEU A 257 31.79 7.87 8.99
N PHE A 258 30.77 7.47 8.22
CA PHE A 258 29.42 7.34 8.75
C PHE A 258 29.25 6.17 9.71
N LYS A 259 30.03 5.11 9.58
CA LYS A 259 29.89 3.90 10.40
C LYS A 259 29.91 4.17 11.91
N PRO A 260 30.84 4.96 12.48
CA PRO A 260 30.83 5.31 13.90
C PRO A 260 29.61 6.11 14.32
N VAL A 261 29.13 7.02 13.47
CA VAL A 261 27.92 7.82 13.73
C VAL A 261 26.67 6.94 13.80
N PHE A 262 26.54 6.01 12.85
CA PHE A 262 25.40 5.11 12.78
C PHE A 262 25.23 4.25 14.05
N TYR A 263 26.34 3.79 14.62
CA TYR A 263 26.31 2.97 15.85
C TYR A 263 26.42 3.79 17.14
N SER A 264 26.54 5.12 17.07
CA SER A 264 26.61 5.98 18.24
C SER A 264 25.24 6.18 18.86
N GLU A 265 25.15 6.12 20.19
CA GLU A 265 23.92 6.40 20.95
C GLU A 265 23.59 7.91 21.03
N SER A 266 24.56 8.77 20.74
CA SER A 266 24.41 10.23 20.85
C SER A 266 23.55 10.85 19.74
N PHE A 267 23.43 10.18 18.60
CA PHE A 267 22.64 10.67 17.47
C PHE A 267 21.21 10.19 17.53
N SER A 268 20.30 11.06 17.06
CA SER A 268 18.88 10.70 16.95
C SER A 268 18.69 9.58 15.93
N ASP A 269 17.74 8.68 16.21
CA ASP A 269 17.40 7.58 15.31
C ASP A 269 16.85 8.11 13.98
N SER A 270 16.17 9.26 14.01
CA SER A 270 15.72 9.97 12.80
C SER A 270 16.88 10.37 11.89
N TYR A 271 17.94 10.96 12.45
CA TYR A 271 19.11 11.31 11.67
C TYR A 271 19.80 10.08 11.07
N LYS A 272 19.99 9.04 11.89
CA LYS A 272 20.59 7.77 11.45
C LYS A 272 19.79 7.12 10.33
N ALA A 273 18.44 7.11 10.44
CA ALA A 273 17.57 6.53 9.45
C ALA A 273 17.64 7.26 8.11
N VAL A 274 17.56 8.60 8.12
CA VAL A 274 17.62 9.42 6.90
C VAL A 274 18.97 9.31 6.20
N MET A 275 20.06 9.41 6.97
CA MET A 275 21.41 9.29 6.42
C MET A 275 21.71 7.87 5.96
N GLY A 276 21.31 6.87 6.75
CA GLY A 276 21.41 5.47 6.38
C GLY A 276 20.70 5.14 5.08
N TYR A 277 19.50 5.67 4.87
CA TYR A 277 18.76 5.55 3.62
C TYR A 277 19.55 6.11 2.41
N ARG A 278 20.14 7.30 2.53
CA ARG A 278 20.95 7.91 1.47
C ARG A 278 22.19 7.07 1.15
N ILE A 279 22.87 6.61 2.19
CA ILE A 279 24.07 5.78 2.05
C ILE A 279 23.74 4.43 1.42
N LEU A 280 22.63 3.81 1.81
CA LEU A 280 22.20 2.54 1.24
C LEU A 280 21.89 2.67 -0.26
N LYS A 281 21.27 3.76 -0.68
CA LYS A 281 21.08 4.04 -2.12
C LYS A 281 22.41 4.09 -2.87
N TYR A 282 23.41 4.80 -2.32
CA TYR A 282 24.73 4.85 -2.91
C TYR A 282 25.40 3.47 -2.97
N CYS A 283 25.35 2.72 -1.88
CA CYS A 283 25.91 1.37 -1.82
C CYS A 283 25.30 0.42 -2.87
N GLN A 284 24.00 0.53 -3.10
CA GLN A 284 23.31 -0.27 -4.12
C GLN A 284 23.77 0.08 -5.55
N LEU A 285 24.00 1.39 -5.81
CA LEU A 285 24.46 1.84 -7.14
C LEU A 285 25.90 1.39 -7.45
N HIS A 286 26.71 1.21 -6.42
CA HIS A 286 28.14 0.91 -6.56
C HIS A 286 28.52 -0.51 -6.11
N ASP A 287 27.51 -1.38 -5.87
CA ASP A 287 27.70 -2.80 -5.46
C ASP A 287 28.57 -2.97 -4.19
N TYR A 288 28.43 -2.07 -3.23
CA TYR A 288 29.12 -2.15 -1.94
C TYR A 288 28.38 -3.03 -0.94
N GLU A 289 28.27 -4.31 -1.23
CA GLU A 289 27.47 -5.29 -0.47
C GLU A 289 27.86 -5.38 1.02
N ASP A 290 29.14 -5.27 1.37
CA ASP A 290 29.63 -5.37 2.73
C ASP A 290 29.05 -4.34 3.70
N TYR A 291 28.60 -3.19 3.18
CA TYR A 291 28.01 -2.12 3.98
C TYR A 291 26.47 -2.18 4.03
N VAL A 292 25.85 -2.78 3.03
CA VAL A 292 24.37 -2.77 2.89
C VAL A 292 23.72 -3.57 4.01
N ARG A 293 24.14 -4.80 4.20
CA ARG A 293 23.47 -5.75 5.07
C ARG A 293 23.42 -5.34 6.53
N PRO A 294 24.54 -4.91 7.18
CA PRO A 294 24.53 -4.45 8.56
C PRO A 294 23.66 -3.21 8.78
N PHE A 295 23.69 -2.23 7.87
CA PHE A 295 22.84 -1.05 7.98
C PHE A 295 21.37 -1.35 7.83
N LEU A 296 20.96 -2.20 6.86
CA LEU A 296 19.57 -2.63 6.70
C LEU A 296 19.03 -3.36 7.93
N GLN A 297 19.85 -4.14 8.61
CA GLN A 297 19.44 -4.85 9.83
C GLN A 297 19.18 -3.90 11.01
N SER A 298 19.89 -2.79 11.08
CA SER A 298 19.92 -1.89 12.25
C SER A 298 19.11 -0.60 12.07
N ILE A 299 18.63 -0.29 10.84
CA ILE A 299 17.80 0.90 10.58
C ILE A 299 16.43 0.74 11.23
N ASP A 300 15.98 1.81 11.89
CA ASP A 300 14.61 1.97 12.37
C ASP A 300 13.71 2.45 11.22
N PHE A 301 12.71 1.64 10.86
CA PHE A 301 11.79 1.93 9.76
C PHE A 301 10.63 2.85 10.18
N ASP A 302 10.30 2.93 11.47
CA ASP A 302 9.16 3.72 11.97
C ASP A 302 9.31 5.21 11.69
N ILE A 303 10.54 5.68 11.75
CA ILE A 303 10.90 7.09 11.62
C ILE A 303 10.94 7.55 10.16
N LEU A 304 11.01 6.61 9.22
CA LEU A 304 11.18 6.92 7.81
C LEU A 304 9.86 7.35 7.12
N GLN A 305 9.96 8.22 6.15
CA GLN A 305 8.86 8.54 5.25
C GLN A 305 8.48 7.34 4.39
N LYS A 306 7.23 7.28 3.94
CA LYS A 306 6.66 6.16 3.18
C LYS A 306 7.54 5.71 2.00
N ASP A 307 8.02 6.64 1.19
CA ASP A 307 8.83 6.32 0.00
C ASP A 307 10.20 5.73 0.35
N ALA A 308 10.85 6.27 1.40
CA ALA A 308 12.12 5.74 1.90
C ALA A 308 11.93 4.34 2.48
N ARG A 309 10.87 4.13 3.25
CA ARG A 309 10.49 2.84 3.84
C ARG A 309 10.26 1.79 2.76
N LYS A 310 9.46 2.12 1.76
CA LYS A 310 9.19 1.26 0.60
C LYS A 310 10.49 0.82 -0.10
N TYR A 311 11.36 1.77 -0.38
CA TYR A 311 12.65 1.47 -1.00
C TYR A 311 13.52 0.52 -0.17
N LEU A 312 13.59 0.74 1.14
CA LEU A 312 14.40 -0.10 2.03
C LEU A 312 13.81 -1.49 2.24
N ILE A 313 12.49 -1.64 2.24
CA ILE A 313 11.83 -2.95 2.30
C ILE A 313 12.15 -3.75 1.04
N ASP A 314 12.13 -3.14 -0.14
CA ASP A 314 12.56 -3.79 -1.37
C ASP A 314 14.06 -4.18 -1.34
N MET A 315 14.89 -3.33 -0.73
CA MET A 315 16.31 -3.67 -0.51
C MET A 315 16.50 -4.84 0.44
N LEU A 316 15.67 -5.01 1.47
CA LEU A 316 15.71 -6.20 2.33
C LEU A 316 15.52 -7.48 1.51
N VAL A 317 14.54 -7.50 0.61
CA VAL A 317 14.28 -8.64 -0.28
C VAL A 317 15.47 -8.89 -1.20
N SER A 318 15.99 -7.84 -1.85
CA SER A 318 17.15 -7.94 -2.77
C SER A 318 18.40 -8.45 -2.07
N ASN A 319 18.58 -8.13 -0.79
CA ASN A 319 19.71 -8.57 0.03
C ASN A 319 19.43 -9.87 0.81
N ARG A 320 18.35 -10.58 0.50
CA ARG A 320 17.96 -11.88 1.11
C ARG A 320 17.73 -11.82 2.62
N LEU A 321 17.27 -10.67 3.13
CA LEU A 321 16.85 -10.49 4.51
C LEU A 321 15.34 -10.72 4.63
N TYR A 322 14.90 -11.92 4.23
CA TYR A 322 13.49 -12.24 4.01
C TYR A 322 12.63 -12.19 5.26
N GLU A 323 13.16 -12.64 6.41
CA GLU A 323 12.41 -12.59 7.67
C GLU A 323 12.06 -11.14 8.03
N LYS A 324 13.06 -10.25 8.06
CA LYS A 324 12.82 -8.83 8.35
C LYS A 324 11.92 -8.17 7.29
N ALA A 325 12.08 -8.53 6.02
CA ALA A 325 11.22 -8.03 4.95
C ALA A 325 9.77 -8.47 5.11
N TYR A 326 9.55 -9.71 5.57
CA TYR A 326 8.23 -10.24 5.83
C TYR A 326 7.56 -9.52 7.01
N ASP A 327 8.28 -9.34 8.13
CA ASP A 327 7.79 -8.63 9.30
C ASP A 327 7.43 -7.16 8.96
N MET A 328 8.30 -6.47 8.21
CA MET A 328 8.06 -5.11 7.76
C MET A 328 6.88 -5.00 6.80
N ALA A 329 6.72 -5.96 5.88
CA ALA A 329 5.59 -6.00 4.97
C ALA A 329 4.26 -6.30 5.69
N MET A 330 4.31 -7.13 6.74
CA MET A 330 3.17 -7.41 7.60
C MET A 330 2.76 -6.17 8.40
N GLU A 331 3.72 -5.43 8.93
CA GLU A 331 3.48 -4.24 9.75
C GLU A 331 3.02 -3.03 8.93
N TYR A 332 3.66 -2.73 7.80
CA TYR A 332 3.42 -1.51 7.02
C TYR A 332 2.56 -1.72 5.78
N GLY A 333 2.23 -2.95 5.44
CA GLY A 333 1.40 -3.33 4.31
C GLY A 333 2.16 -3.80 3.08
N ILE A 334 1.51 -4.66 2.30
CA ILE A 334 2.08 -5.29 1.09
C ILE A 334 2.40 -4.27 -0.02
N ASP A 335 1.70 -3.14 -0.04
CA ASP A 335 1.92 -2.04 -0.99
C ASP A 335 3.29 -1.36 -0.83
N MET A 336 3.99 -1.65 0.26
CA MET A 336 5.39 -1.26 0.46
C MET A 336 6.38 -2.07 -0.37
N LEU A 337 5.98 -3.21 -0.91
CA LEU A 337 6.83 -4.06 -1.76
C LEU A 337 6.61 -3.77 -3.25
N ALA A 338 7.68 -3.71 -4.01
CA ALA A 338 7.58 -3.76 -5.46
C ALA A 338 7.05 -5.13 -5.94
N ALA A 339 6.42 -5.18 -7.11
CA ALA A 339 5.82 -6.39 -7.65
C ALA A 339 6.79 -7.60 -7.70
N ALA A 340 8.04 -7.36 -8.08
CA ALA A 340 9.06 -8.41 -8.10
C ALA A 340 9.43 -8.90 -6.70
N SER A 341 9.50 -7.99 -5.73
CA SER A 341 9.81 -8.29 -4.33
C SER A 341 8.68 -9.09 -3.66
N GLN A 342 7.41 -8.80 -4.00
CA GLN A 342 6.27 -9.58 -3.50
C GLN A 342 6.37 -11.06 -3.87
N VAL A 343 6.71 -11.34 -5.13
CA VAL A 343 6.86 -12.72 -5.62
C VAL A 343 8.00 -13.45 -4.91
N VAL A 344 9.18 -12.83 -4.85
CA VAL A 344 10.36 -13.41 -4.21
C VAL A 344 10.13 -13.65 -2.72
N LEU A 345 9.53 -12.69 -2.04
CA LEU A 345 9.23 -12.80 -0.61
C LEU A 345 8.20 -13.89 -0.33
N CYS A 346 7.13 -13.96 -1.14
CA CYS A 346 6.11 -14.98 -1.07
C CYS A 346 6.71 -16.40 -1.24
N GLU A 347 7.53 -16.60 -2.27
CA GLU A 347 8.18 -17.89 -2.52
C GLU A 347 9.11 -18.33 -1.38
N ASN A 348 9.84 -17.38 -0.80
CA ASN A 348 10.72 -17.68 0.32
C ASN A 348 9.94 -18.00 1.59
N ALA A 349 8.89 -17.25 1.90
CA ALA A 349 8.03 -17.53 3.04
C ALA A 349 7.39 -18.93 2.94
N LEU A 350 6.91 -19.32 1.76
CA LEU A 350 6.38 -20.67 1.51
C LEU A 350 7.42 -21.78 1.70
N LYS A 351 8.68 -21.53 1.35
CA LYS A 351 9.76 -22.52 1.53
C LYS A 351 10.15 -22.73 2.99
N VAL A 352 10.06 -21.70 3.80
CA VAL A 352 10.50 -21.72 5.21
C VAL A 352 9.36 -22.14 6.16
N GLN A 353 8.11 -22.26 5.65
CA GLN A 353 6.91 -22.58 6.44
C GLN A 353 6.60 -21.56 7.56
N HIS A 354 7.08 -20.33 7.45
CA HIS A 354 6.57 -19.21 8.25
C HIS A 354 5.19 -18.83 7.74
N VAL A 355 4.15 -19.23 8.43
CA VAL A 355 2.78 -19.00 7.96
C VAL A 355 1.99 -18.32 9.06
N ASP A 356 1.91 -17.00 8.98
CA ASP A 356 0.72 -16.30 9.41
C ASP A 356 -0.29 -16.46 8.25
N ASP A 357 -1.28 -17.29 8.43
CA ASP A 357 -2.14 -17.76 7.35
C ASP A 357 -2.82 -16.61 6.61
N ASP A 358 -3.31 -15.58 7.31
CA ASP A 358 -4.05 -14.48 6.71
C ASP A 358 -3.14 -13.54 5.90
N PHE A 359 -2.00 -13.13 6.46
CA PHE A 359 -1.06 -12.27 5.76
C PHE A 359 -0.43 -12.97 4.56
N MET A 360 -0.11 -14.25 4.72
CA MET A 360 0.49 -15.05 3.65
C MET A 360 -0.46 -15.18 2.46
N VAL A 361 -1.76 -15.37 2.68
CA VAL A 361 -2.77 -15.40 1.61
C VAL A 361 -2.84 -14.04 0.91
N GLN A 362 -2.83 -12.93 1.65
CA GLN A 362 -2.82 -11.59 1.08
C GLN A 362 -1.56 -11.32 0.24
N LEU A 363 -0.40 -11.73 0.71
CA LEU A 363 0.87 -11.61 -0.01
C LEU A 363 0.85 -12.44 -1.29
N ALA A 364 0.36 -13.69 -1.21
CA ALA A 364 0.27 -14.59 -2.36
C ALA A 364 -0.71 -14.07 -3.42
N ILE A 365 -1.88 -13.57 -3.04
CA ILE A 365 -2.84 -12.99 -4.01
C ILE A 365 -2.32 -11.69 -4.62
N SER A 366 -1.60 -10.88 -3.85
CA SER A 366 -0.95 -9.69 -4.36
C SER A 366 0.15 -10.05 -5.37
N ALA A 367 0.97 -11.04 -5.07
CA ALA A 367 1.97 -11.57 -6.00
C ALA A 367 1.31 -12.13 -7.27
N PHE A 368 0.20 -12.86 -7.14
CA PHE A 368 -0.57 -13.37 -8.28
C PHE A 368 -1.08 -12.25 -9.19
N LYS A 369 -1.64 -11.18 -8.61
CA LYS A 369 -2.15 -10.01 -9.35
C LYS A 369 -1.06 -9.25 -10.12
N THR A 370 0.22 -9.43 -9.81
CA THR A 370 1.33 -8.83 -10.59
C THR A 370 1.53 -9.49 -11.96
N GLY A 371 0.93 -10.65 -12.19
CA GLY A 371 1.10 -11.45 -13.41
C GLY A 371 2.44 -12.21 -13.48
N LYS A 372 3.28 -12.12 -12.46
CA LYS A 372 4.56 -12.83 -12.33
C LYS A 372 4.50 -13.73 -11.10
N TYR A 373 4.14 -14.98 -11.28
CA TYR A 373 3.97 -15.92 -10.19
C TYR A 373 4.54 -17.29 -10.56
N SER A 374 4.92 -18.08 -9.57
CA SER A 374 5.40 -19.44 -9.74
C SER A 374 4.30 -20.46 -9.46
N ASP A 375 4.58 -21.70 -9.83
CA ASP A 375 3.74 -22.86 -9.52
C ASP A 375 3.55 -23.05 -8.00
N LEU A 376 4.55 -22.66 -7.20
CA LEU A 376 4.47 -22.74 -5.73
C LEU A 376 3.40 -21.78 -5.17
N VAL A 377 3.37 -20.54 -5.66
CA VAL A 377 2.37 -19.54 -5.27
C VAL A 377 0.97 -19.99 -5.70
N LEU A 378 0.83 -20.51 -6.93
CA LEU A 378 -0.44 -21.02 -7.42
C LEU A 378 -0.96 -22.20 -6.59
N LYS A 379 -0.11 -23.19 -6.29
CA LYS A 379 -0.49 -24.33 -5.44
C LYS A 379 -0.98 -23.86 -4.07
N TYR A 380 -0.25 -22.92 -3.45
CA TYR A 380 -0.67 -22.38 -2.15
C TYR A 380 -2.03 -21.67 -2.23
N LEU A 381 -2.25 -20.82 -3.25
CA LEU A 381 -3.53 -20.12 -3.43
C LEU A 381 -4.67 -21.09 -3.74
N CYS A 382 -4.45 -22.11 -4.57
CA CYS A 382 -5.45 -23.14 -4.85
C CYS A 382 -5.94 -23.85 -3.58
N GLU A 383 -5.09 -23.98 -2.57
CA GLU A 383 -5.46 -24.64 -1.30
C GLU A 383 -6.08 -23.68 -0.27
N ASN A 384 -5.67 -22.41 -0.25
CA ASN A 384 -5.96 -21.52 0.86
C ASN A 384 -6.77 -20.27 0.52
N TYR A 385 -6.80 -19.81 -0.74
CA TYR A 385 -7.50 -18.59 -1.11
C TYR A 385 -9.02 -18.78 -1.16
N THR A 386 -9.77 -17.89 -0.49
CA THR A 386 -11.23 -17.92 -0.36
C THR A 386 -11.90 -16.63 -0.87
N GLY A 387 -11.30 -15.97 -1.84
CA GLY A 387 -11.76 -14.70 -2.39
C GLY A 387 -13.01 -14.81 -3.27
N PRO A 388 -13.40 -13.72 -3.96
CA PRO A 388 -14.56 -13.67 -4.84
C PRO A 388 -14.48 -14.68 -5.99
N THR A 389 -15.63 -15.14 -6.46
CA THR A 389 -15.73 -16.19 -7.51
C THR A 389 -14.95 -15.84 -8.77
N ASP A 390 -15.02 -14.60 -9.24
CA ASP A 390 -14.27 -14.17 -10.44
C ASP A 390 -12.74 -14.27 -10.26
N GLU A 391 -12.23 -13.96 -9.07
CA GLU A 391 -10.80 -14.12 -8.77
C GLU A 391 -10.41 -15.60 -8.67
N LEU A 392 -11.28 -16.44 -8.11
CA LEU A 392 -11.07 -17.90 -8.05
C LEU A 392 -11.07 -18.52 -9.45
N ILE A 393 -11.96 -18.08 -10.35
CA ILE A 393 -11.98 -18.53 -11.75
C ILE A 393 -10.68 -18.11 -12.46
N ASN A 394 -10.22 -16.88 -12.26
CA ASN A 394 -8.94 -16.42 -12.82
C ASN A 394 -7.76 -17.25 -12.30
N LEU A 395 -7.79 -17.59 -11.01
CA LEU A 395 -6.79 -18.46 -10.40
C LEU A 395 -6.83 -19.87 -11.01
N TRP A 396 -8.02 -20.42 -11.23
CA TRP A 396 -8.20 -21.72 -11.87
C TRP A 396 -7.61 -21.75 -13.27
N HIS A 397 -7.92 -20.75 -14.11
CA HIS A 397 -7.33 -20.63 -15.45
C HIS A 397 -5.81 -20.47 -15.44
N ALA A 398 -5.28 -19.79 -14.44
CA ALA A 398 -3.83 -19.69 -14.28
C ALA A 398 -3.22 -21.03 -13.85
N ALA A 399 -3.85 -21.73 -12.91
CA ALA A 399 -3.40 -23.03 -12.44
C ALA A 399 -3.43 -24.09 -13.54
N ASP A 400 -4.46 -24.10 -14.37
CA ASP A 400 -4.61 -25.02 -15.52
C ASP A 400 -3.44 -24.87 -16.51
N LYS A 401 -3.01 -23.64 -16.84
CA LYS A 401 -1.83 -23.37 -17.68
C LYS A 401 -0.54 -24.00 -17.16
N PHE A 402 -0.44 -24.17 -15.86
CA PHE A 402 0.70 -24.83 -15.19
C PHE A 402 0.43 -26.30 -14.88
N SER A 403 -0.69 -26.86 -15.37
CA SER A 403 -1.13 -28.23 -15.08
C SER A 403 -1.27 -28.52 -13.58
N ILE A 404 -1.67 -27.50 -12.82
CA ILE A 404 -1.98 -27.61 -11.41
C ILE A 404 -3.48 -27.81 -11.26
N SER A 405 -3.88 -28.90 -10.62
CA SER A 405 -5.29 -29.21 -10.33
C SER A 405 -5.52 -29.29 -8.83
N SER A 406 -6.58 -28.63 -8.35
CA SER A 406 -6.98 -28.67 -6.94
C SER A 406 -8.47 -28.89 -6.79
N MET A 407 -8.83 -30.01 -6.19
CA MET A 407 -10.25 -30.32 -5.88
C MET A 407 -10.87 -29.27 -4.96
N LYS A 408 -10.09 -28.73 -4.01
CA LYS A 408 -10.57 -27.71 -3.09
C LYS A 408 -10.89 -26.38 -3.80
N LEU A 409 -10.11 -26.02 -4.82
CA LEU A 409 -10.38 -24.81 -5.61
C LEU A 409 -11.66 -25.01 -6.42
N ASP A 410 -11.81 -26.15 -7.08
CA ASP A 410 -13.00 -26.48 -7.87
C ASP A 410 -14.26 -26.45 -6.98
N GLU A 411 -14.21 -27.09 -5.81
CA GLU A 411 -15.31 -27.10 -4.84
C GLU A 411 -15.71 -25.69 -4.42
N ARG A 412 -14.73 -24.83 -4.05
CA ARG A 412 -15.00 -23.44 -3.69
C ARG A 412 -15.66 -22.65 -4.81
N ILE A 413 -15.16 -22.80 -6.05
CA ILE A 413 -15.73 -22.10 -7.20
C ILE A 413 -17.17 -22.58 -7.46
N LEU A 414 -17.40 -23.88 -7.43
CA LEU A 414 -18.73 -24.44 -7.65
C LEU A 414 -19.70 -24.08 -6.53
N GLU A 415 -19.30 -24.19 -5.28
CA GLU A 415 -20.13 -23.79 -4.13
C GLU A 415 -20.52 -22.32 -4.18
N GLN A 416 -19.54 -21.42 -4.36
CA GLN A 416 -19.82 -19.99 -4.46
C GLN A 416 -20.62 -19.64 -5.73
N GLY A 417 -20.27 -20.22 -6.87
CA GLY A 417 -20.93 -19.97 -8.13
C GLY A 417 -22.41 -20.40 -8.12
N ILE A 418 -22.71 -21.53 -7.50
CA ILE A 418 -24.08 -22.02 -7.31
C ILE A 418 -24.84 -21.11 -6.33
N TYR A 419 -24.22 -20.75 -5.20
CA TYR A 419 -24.83 -19.88 -4.21
C TYR A 419 -25.13 -18.47 -4.75
N THR A 420 -24.23 -17.90 -5.55
CA THR A 420 -24.39 -16.59 -6.16
C THR A 420 -25.16 -16.61 -7.47
N GLN A 421 -25.60 -17.77 -7.92
CA GLN A 421 -26.32 -17.99 -9.19
C GLN A 421 -25.57 -17.41 -10.40
N ILE A 422 -24.24 -17.60 -10.43
CA ILE A 422 -23.42 -17.16 -11.56
C ILE A 422 -23.88 -17.89 -12.83
N GLU A 423 -23.67 -17.25 -14.00
CA GLU A 423 -23.95 -17.88 -15.28
C GLU A 423 -23.23 -19.24 -15.38
N PRO A 424 -23.94 -20.37 -15.49
CA PRO A 424 -23.34 -21.71 -15.42
C PRO A 424 -22.24 -21.96 -16.45
N GLU A 425 -22.28 -21.26 -17.57
CA GLU A 425 -21.27 -21.36 -18.62
C GLU A 425 -19.89 -20.93 -18.15
N LYS A 426 -19.80 -19.95 -17.24
CA LYS A 426 -18.53 -19.45 -16.74
C LYS A 426 -17.76 -20.47 -15.90
N ILE A 427 -18.47 -21.45 -15.34
CA ILE A 427 -17.88 -22.49 -14.48
C ILE A 427 -18.07 -23.89 -15.06
N SER A 428 -18.52 -24.03 -16.31
CA SER A 428 -18.81 -25.30 -16.97
C SER A 428 -17.56 -26.17 -17.13
N ASP A 429 -16.44 -25.59 -17.53
CA ASP A 429 -15.18 -26.32 -17.72
C ASP A 429 -14.63 -26.83 -16.37
N ILE A 430 -14.75 -26.00 -15.33
CA ILE A 430 -14.35 -26.35 -13.96
C ILE A 430 -15.21 -27.52 -13.46
N PHE A 431 -16.52 -27.44 -13.68
CA PHE A 431 -17.43 -28.52 -13.33
C PHE A 431 -17.11 -29.82 -14.09
N LEU A 432 -16.80 -29.74 -15.37
CA LEU A 432 -16.48 -30.92 -16.18
C LEU A 432 -15.22 -31.62 -15.67
N GLU A 433 -14.19 -30.87 -15.31
CA GLU A 433 -12.97 -31.43 -14.70
C GLU A 433 -13.22 -32.00 -13.32
N TYR A 434 -14.04 -31.34 -12.52
CA TYR A 434 -14.47 -31.82 -11.20
C TYR A 434 -15.27 -33.13 -11.30
N TYR A 435 -16.21 -33.21 -12.25
CA TYR A 435 -17.01 -34.41 -12.53
C TYR A 435 -16.15 -35.60 -12.96
N LYS A 436 -15.18 -35.38 -13.86
CA LYS A 436 -14.24 -36.43 -14.31
C LYS A 436 -13.41 -37.00 -13.16
N ARG A 437 -13.10 -36.20 -12.17
CA ARG A 437 -12.32 -36.59 -10.98
C ARG A 437 -13.17 -37.21 -9.87
N ALA A 438 -14.44 -37.56 -10.14
CA ALA A 438 -15.37 -38.14 -9.18
C ALA A 438 -15.58 -37.26 -7.92
N GLY A 439 -15.84 -35.98 -8.13
CA GLY A 439 -16.11 -35.02 -7.07
C GLY A 439 -17.35 -35.34 -6.24
N ASN A 440 -17.66 -34.49 -5.26
CA ASN A 440 -18.77 -34.68 -4.34
C ASN A 440 -20.11 -34.74 -5.07
N ASP A 441 -20.84 -35.85 -4.88
CA ASP A 441 -22.10 -36.13 -5.58
C ASP A 441 -23.18 -35.07 -5.32
N LYS A 442 -23.22 -34.49 -4.11
CA LYS A 442 -24.16 -33.41 -3.77
C LYS A 442 -23.88 -32.14 -4.57
N LEU A 443 -22.62 -31.77 -4.73
CA LEU A 443 -22.22 -30.58 -5.47
C LEU A 443 -22.45 -30.77 -6.98
N ILE A 444 -22.17 -31.98 -7.49
CA ILE A 444 -22.52 -32.36 -8.88
C ILE A 444 -24.00 -32.21 -9.10
N LEU A 445 -24.86 -32.76 -8.21
CA LEU A 445 -26.31 -32.63 -8.32
C LEU A 445 -26.76 -31.17 -8.25
N ALA A 446 -26.15 -30.36 -7.37
CA ALA A 446 -26.50 -28.94 -7.24
C ALA A 446 -26.21 -28.16 -8.54
N TYR A 447 -25.04 -28.37 -9.16
CA TYR A 447 -24.68 -27.70 -10.41
C TYR A 447 -25.59 -28.15 -11.58
N ILE A 448 -25.80 -29.46 -11.78
CA ILE A 448 -26.70 -29.92 -12.86
C ILE A 448 -28.12 -29.45 -12.66
N SER A 449 -28.56 -29.29 -11.40
CA SER A 449 -29.86 -28.75 -11.05
C SER A 449 -29.99 -27.28 -11.42
N LEU A 450 -28.96 -26.48 -11.15
CA LEU A 450 -28.91 -25.06 -11.50
C LEU A 450 -29.04 -24.87 -13.02
N VAL A 451 -28.29 -25.64 -13.80
CA VAL A 451 -28.39 -25.59 -15.28
C VAL A 451 -29.72 -26.06 -15.78
N ALA A 452 -30.25 -27.17 -15.22
CA ALA A 452 -31.56 -27.74 -15.57
C ALA A 452 -32.70 -26.74 -15.31
N HIS A 453 -32.65 -26.07 -14.18
CA HIS A 453 -33.57 -24.98 -13.79
C HIS A 453 -33.57 -23.87 -14.83
N GLY A 454 -32.38 -23.30 -15.13
CA GLY A 454 -32.25 -22.26 -16.14
C GLY A 454 -32.75 -22.70 -17.51
N TYR A 455 -32.57 -23.97 -17.90
CA TYR A 455 -33.07 -24.50 -19.16
C TYR A 455 -34.60 -24.66 -19.16
N LEU A 456 -35.20 -25.09 -18.04
CA LEU A 456 -36.65 -25.19 -17.93
C LEU A 456 -37.32 -23.83 -18.14
N HIS A 457 -36.75 -22.77 -17.56
CA HIS A 457 -37.28 -21.42 -17.65
C HIS A 457 -36.99 -20.77 -19.01
N SER A 458 -35.75 -20.67 -19.43
CA SER A 458 -35.39 -19.96 -20.67
C SER A 458 -35.60 -20.74 -21.94
N GLY A 459 -35.74 -22.04 -21.84
CA GLY A 459 -35.82 -22.94 -23.00
C GLY A 459 -34.53 -23.09 -23.79
N MET A 460 -33.44 -22.41 -23.40
CA MET A 460 -32.13 -22.50 -24.01
C MET A 460 -31.12 -23.08 -23.01
N CYS A 461 -30.40 -24.10 -23.44
CA CYS A 461 -29.25 -24.62 -22.68
C CYS A 461 -27.97 -24.21 -23.38
N LYS A 462 -27.07 -23.63 -22.63
CA LYS A 462 -25.75 -23.26 -23.12
C LYS A 462 -24.67 -24.27 -22.69
N VAL A 463 -25.04 -25.28 -21.89
CA VAL A 463 -24.14 -26.30 -21.34
C VAL A 463 -24.69 -27.69 -21.75
N ASP A 464 -24.56 -28.04 -23.04
CA ASP A 464 -25.26 -29.20 -23.65
C ASP A 464 -24.82 -30.55 -23.05
N PHE A 465 -23.58 -30.71 -22.61
CA PHE A 465 -23.10 -31.96 -22.04
C PHE A 465 -23.85 -32.38 -20.76
N ILE A 466 -24.63 -31.50 -20.17
CA ILE A 466 -25.36 -31.78 -18.92
C ILE A 466 -26.38 -32.89 -19.12
N PHE A 467 -27.04 -32.93 -20.28
CA PHE A 467 -28.07 -33.95 -20.57
C PHE A 467 -27.44 -35.35 -20.57
N ASP A 468 -26.25 -35.52 -21.11
CA ASP A 468 -25.52 -36.79 -21.07
C ASP A 468 -25.20 -37.23 -19.63
N ILE A 469 -24.91 -36.26 -18.77
CA ILE A 469 -24.65 -36.55 -17.35
C ILE A 469 -25.94 -36.93 -16.63
N ILE A 470 -27.02 -36.21 -16.87
CA ILE A 470 -28.34 -36.52 -16.27
C ILE A 470 -28.81 -37.90 -16.72
N GLU A 471 -28.72 -38.22 -18.01
CA GLU A 471 -29.08 -39.52 -18.56
C GLU A 471 -28.28 -40.66 -17.93
N LYS A 472 -26.93 -40.53 -17.86
CA LYS A 472 -26.04 -41.50 -17.21
C LYS A 472 -26.38 -41.70 -15.73
N ARG A 473 -26.75 -40.63 -15.03
CA ARG A 473 -27.17 -40.70 -13.63
C ARG A 473 -28.52 -41.42 -13.49
N PHE A 474 -29.45 -41.17 -14.41
CA PHE A 474 -30.74 -41.86 -14.41
C PHE A 474 -30.57 -43.37 -14.64
N ILE A 475 -29.83 -43.76 -15.65
CA ILE A 475 -29.51 -45.17 -15.96
C ILE A 475 -28.77 -45.84 -14.77
N GLY A 476 -27.88 -45.11 -14.12
CA GLY A 476 -27.13 -45.58 -12.97
C GLY A 476 -27.92 -45.57 -11.66
N ASN A 477 -29.20 -45.31 -11.66
CA ASN A 477 -30.09 -45.20 -10.47
C ASN A 477 -29.52 -44.23 -9.40
N ARG A 478 -28.86 -43.15 -9.82
CA ARG A 478 -28.40 -42.10 -8.91
C ARG A 478 -29.50 -41.09 -8.67
N THR A 479 -29.45 -40.43 -7.52
CA THR A 479 -30.45 -39.40 -7.16
C THR A 479 -30.45 -38.28 -8.21
N LEU A 480 -31.63 -37.94 -8.68
CA LEU A 480 -31.95 -36.80 -9.53
C LEU A 480 -33.17 -36.09 -8.94
N ASN A 481 -33.16 -34.76 -8.99
CA ASN A 481 -34.30 -33.95 -8.60
C ASN A 481 -35.25 -33.71 -9.81
N ASP A 482 -36.39 -33.13 -9.53
CA ASP A 482 -37.40 -32.86 -10.54
C ASP A 482 -36.91 -31.94 -11.66
N ALA A 483 -36.07 -30.92 -11.31
CA ALA A 483 -35.49 -30.05 -12.32
C ALA A 483 -34.69 -30.81 -13.38
N CYS A 484 -33.84 -31.75 -12.96
CA CYS A 484 -33.00 -32.54 -13.86
C CYS A 484 -33.89 -33.48 -14.72
N GLN A 485 -34.89 -34.12 -14.12
CA GLN A 485 -35.77 -35.06 -14.81
C GLN A 485 -36.65 -34.35 -15.84
N LEU A 486 -37.24 -33.21 -15.46
CA LEU A 486 -38.08 -32.40 -16.37
C LEU A 486 -37.25 -31.77 -17.50
N ALA A 487 -36.02 -31.32 -17.18
CA ALA A 487 -35.08 -30.80 -18.19
C ALA A 487 -34.71 -31.87 -19.21
N LEU A 488 -34.52 -33.12 -18.78
CA LEU A 488 -34.25 -34.23 -19.66
C LEU A 488 -35.46 -34.54 -20.60
N LEU A 489 -36.66 -34.55 -20.06
CA LEU A 489 -37.87 -34.67 -20.87
C LEU A 489 -38.03 -33.53 -21.88
N LYS A 490 -37.82 -32.28 -21.45
CA LYS A 490 -37.82 -31.09 -22.32
C LYS A 490 -36.77 -31.18 -23.42
N HIS A 491 -35.59 -31.75 -23.11
CA HIS A 491 -34.56 -32.00 -24.09
C HIS A 491 -34.98 -33.05 -25.11
N PHE A 492 -35.53 -34.18 -24.67
CA PHE A 492 -36.07 -35.23 -25.56
C PHE A 492 -37.17 -34.69 -26.47
N ALA A 493 -38.06 -33.85 -25.96
CA ALA A 493 -39.12 -33.23 -26.77
C ALA A 493 -38.62 -32.36 -27.94
N LYS A 494 -37.35 -31.94 -27.92
CA LYS A 494 -36.70 -31.19 -29.01
C LYS A 494 -35.88 -32.08 -29.96
N LYS A 495 -35.60 -33.32 -29.55
CA LYS A 495 -34.79 -34.26 -30.33
C LYS A 495 -35.61 -34.87 -31.49
N THR A 496 -35.02 -34.92 -32.67
CA THR A 496 -35.64 -35.53 -33.85
C THR A 496 -35.41 -37.03 -33.91
N ASP A 497 -34.25 -37.49 -33.46
CA ASP A 497 -33.83 -38.88 -33.49
C ASP A 497 -33.63 -39.41 -32.06
N ILE A 498 -34.67 -40.07 -31.53
CA ILE A 498 -34.67 -40.63 -30.19
C ILE A 498 -34.34 -42.12 -30.25
N THR A 499 -33.41 -42.56 -29.45
CA THR A 499 -33.04 -43.98 -29.32
C THR A 499 -34.04 -44.75 -28.49
N GLN A 500 -34.06 -46.09 -28.61
CA GLN A 500 -34.95 -46.94 -27.82
C GLN A 500 -34.71 -46.80 -26.30
N ALA A 501 -33.47 -46.61 -25.88
CA ALA A 501 -33.14 -46.38 -24.46
C ALA A 501 -33.69 -45.06 -23.95
N GLU A 502 -33.57 -43.97 -24.71
CA GLU A 502 -34.16 -42.67 -24.40
C GLU A 502 -35.69 -42.72 -24.33
N LEU A 503 -36.35 -43.47 -25.22
CA LEU A 503 -37.81 -43.72 -25.15
C LEU A 503 -38.23 -44.42 -23.87
N GLU A 504 -37.48 -45.37 -23.37
CA GLU A 504 -37.73 -46.05 -22.09
C GLU A 504 -37.61 -45.12 -20.90
N ILE A 505 -36.60 -44.21 -20.93
CA ILE A 505 -36.42 -43.15 -19.92
C ILE A 505 -37.60 -42.18 -19.98
N GLU A 506 -37.97 -41.73 -21.17
CA GLU A 506 -39.07 -40.82 -21.42
C GLU A 506 -40.41 -41.40 -20.91
N ASP A 507 -40.72 -42.67 -21.23
CA ASP A 507 -41.93 -43.34 -20.76
C ASP A 507 -41.98 -43.46 -19.23
N THR A 508 -40.84 -43.76 -18.62
CA THR A 508 -40.74 -43.89 -17.16
C THR A 508 -40.99 -42.57 -16.46
N LEU A 509 -40.36 -41.49 -16.91
CA LEU A 509 -40.49 -40.16 -16.33
C LEU A 509 -41.87 -39.57 -16.60
N LEU A 510 -42.35 -39.67 -17.82
CA LEU A 510 -43.66 -39.15 -18.21
C LEU A 510 -44.79 -39.81 -17.40
N LYS A 511 -44.72 -41.14 -17.20
CA LYS A 511 -45.63 -41.87 -16.35
C LYS A 511 -45.66 -41.32 -14.93
N TYR A 512 -44.48 -41.05 -14.33
CA TYR A 512 -44.38 -40.48 -12.99
C TYR A 512 -45.07 -39.10 -12.88
N TYR A 513 -44.77 -38.19 -13.81
CA TYR A 513 -45.28 -36.82 -13.76
C TYR A 513 -46.78 -36.77 -14.08
N ILE A 514 -47.28 -37.55 -15.02
CA ILE A 514 -48.72 -37.62 -15.30
C ILE A 514 -49.50 -38.17 -14.11
N TYR A 515 -49.01 -39.20 -13.45
CA TYR A 515 -49.67 -39.75 -12.25
C TYR A 515 -49.69 -38.75 -11.08
N ASN A 516 -48.72 -37.82 -11.05
CA ASN A 516 -48.71 -36.75 -10.05
C ASN A 516 -49.41 -35.46 -10.54
N ASN A 517 -50.18 -35.54 -11.62
CA ASN A 517 -50.92 -34.41 -12.21
C ASN A 517 -50.06 -33.23 -12.61
N MET A 518 -48.80 -33.47 -12.95
CA MET A 518 -47.87 -32.43 -13.42
C MET A 518 -47.83 -32.44 -14.95
N TYR A 519 -48.29 -31.34 -15.55
CA TYR A 519 -48.36 -31.19 -17.01
C TYR A 519 -47.54 -29.95 -17.42
N PHE A 520 -46.81 -30.09 -18.52
CA PHE A 520 -45.97 -29.02 -19.06
C PHE A 520 -46.19 -28.90 -20.57
N ASP A 521 -45.99 -27.73 -21.15
CA ASP A 521 -46.21 -27.43 -22.57
C ASP A 521 -45.37 -28.33 -23.50
N PHE A 522 -44.16 -28.65 -23.11
CA PHE A 522 -43.27 -29.49 -23.91
C PHE A 522 -43.72 -30.96 -23.97
N PHE A 523 -44.61 -31.40 -23.08
CA PHE A 523 -45.18 -32.75 -23.17
C PHE A 523 -45.90 -32.97 -24.50
N ALA A 524 -46.52 -31.94 -25.06
CA ALA A 524 -47.16 -32.01 -26.35
C ALA A 524 -46.22 -32.30 -27.55
N ARG A 525 -44.91 -32.17 -27.32
CA ARG A 525 -43.87 -32.41 -28.34
C ARG A 525 -43.16 -33.74 -28.19
N LEU A 526 -43.50 -34.54 -27.16
CA LEU A 526 -42.94 -35.86 -26.96
C LEU A 526 -43.44 -36.86 -27.99
N ASP A 527 -42.91 -38.08 -28.02
CA ASP A 527 -43.32 -39.09 -29.00
C ASP A 527 -44.80 -39.36 -28.95
N TYR A 528 -45.46 -39.30 -30.11
CA TYR A 528 -46.92 -39.45 -30.24
C TYR A 528 -47.41 -40.73 -29.61
N ARG A 529 -46.72 -41.84 -29.69
CA ARG A 529 -47.16 -43.15 -29.13
C ARG A 529 -47.25 -43.07 -27.60
N LEU A 530 -46.32 -42.37 -26.95
CA LEU A 530 -46.33 -42.16 -25.50
C LEU A 530 -47.40 -41.15 -25.09
N LEU A 531 -47.56 -40.06 -25.85
CA LEU A 531 -48.63 -39.09 -25.64
C LEU A 531 -50.02 -39.73 -25.73
N LYS A 532 -50.24 -40.55 -26.75
CA LYS A 532 -51.52 -41.31 -26.92
C LYS A 532 -51.76 -42.24 -25.75
N LYS A 533 -50.73 -42.97 -25.27
CA LYS A 533 -50.84 -43.87 -24.13
C LYS A 533 -51.34 -43.17 -22.87
N TYR A 534 -50.98 -41.94 -22.66
CA TYR A 534 -51.35 -41.16 -21.50
C TYR A 534 -52.43 -40.10 -21.74
N PHE A 535 -53.01 -40.06 -22.91
CA PHE A 535 -54.13 -39.16 -23.30
C PHE A 535 -53.81 -37.68 -23.20
N ILE A 536 -52.50 -37.30 -23.54
CA ILE A 536 -52.06 -35.90 -23.51
C ILE A 536 -52.00 -35.25 -24.90
N TYR A 537 -52.17 -35.97 -25.97
CA TYR A 537 -52.13 -35.46 -27.34
C TYR A 537 -53.29 -34.52 -27.68
N ASP A 538 -54.46 -34.64 -26.97
CA ASP A 538 -55.64 -33.81 -27.10
C ASP A 538 -55.57 -32.53 -26.25
N LYS A 539 -54.45 -32.26 -25.57
CA LYS A 539 -54.28 -31.13 -24.68
C LYS A 539 -53.37 -30.13 -25.26
N ALA A 540 -53.69 -28.85 -25.13
CA ALA A 540 -52.82 -27.73 -25.31
C ALA A 540 -52.46 -27.16 -23.94
N PHE A 541 -51.17 -26.89 -23.72
CA PHE A 541 -50.69 -26.40 -22.44
C PHE A 541 -50.36 -24.92 -22.56
N LEU A 542 -50.87 -24.13 -21.62
CA LEU A 542 -50.47 -22.77 -21.39
C LEU A 542 -49.55 -22.75 -20.19
N GLN A 543 -48.30 -22.42 -20.42
CA GLN A 543 -47.28 -22.31 -19.38
C GLN A 543 -46.96 -20.83 -19.16
N TYR A 544 -46.93 -20.43 -17.91
CA TYR A 544 -46.56 -19.09 -17.48
C TYR A 544 -45.49 -19.18 -16.40
N GLU A 545 -44.56 -18.23 -16.40
CA GLU A 545 -43.41 -18.21 -15.51
C GLU A 545 -43.46 -16.96 -14.63
N SER A 546 -43.39 -17.15 -13.32
CA SER A 546 -43.35 -16.09 -12.30
C SER A 546 -42.47 -16.46 -11.12
N THR A 547 -42.48 -15.65 -10.09
CA THR A 547 -41.81 -15.99 -8.82
C THR A 547 -42.53 -17.16 -8.15
N PRO A 548 -41.82 -18.12 -7.53
CA PRO A 548 -42.44 -19.20 -6.78
C PRO A 548 -43.44 -18.69 -5.75
N GLY A 549 -44.64 -19.27 -5.74
CA GLY A 549 -45.69 -18.89 -4.80
C GLY A 549 -46.46 -17.62 -5.17
N ALA A 550 -46.25 -17.03 -6.35
CA ALA A 550 -47.04 -15.87 -6.81
C ALA A 550 -48.51 -16.24 -7.02
N HIS A 551 -49.42 -15.32 -6.75
CA HIS A 551 -50.83 -15.50 -7.08
C HIS A 551 -51.07 -15.13 -8.54
N VAL A 552 -51.18 -16.15 -9.40
CA VAL A 552 -51.32 -16.01 -10.84
C VAL A 552 -52.75 -16.39 -11.25
N VAL A 553 -53.44 -15.47 -11.89
CA VAL A 553 -54.81 -15.66 -12.35
C VAL A 553 -54.88 -15.66 -13.87
N LEU A 554 -55.43 -16.69 -14.44
CA LEU A 554 -55.70 -16.82 -15.87
C LEU A 554 -57.11 -16.36 -16.19
N HIS A 555 -57.23 -15.42 -17.11
CA HIS A 555 -58.46 -14.96 -17.68
C HIS A 555 -58.58 -15.45 -19.14
N TYR A 556 -59.57 -16.20 -19.47
CA TYR A 556 -59.69 -16.75 -20.81
C TYR A 556 -61.10 -16.73 -21.36
N SER A 557 -61.23 -16.63 -22.68
CA SER A 557 -62.53 -16.72 -23.44
C SER A 557 -62.33 -17.63 -24.62
N ARG A 558 -63.33 -18.50 -24.87
CA ARG A 558 -63.42 -19.33 -26.07
C ARG A 558 -64.23 -18.64 -27.19
N ASP A 559 -64.82 -17.51 -26.89
CA ASP A 559 -65.58 -16.70 -27.85
C ASP A 559 -64.59 -15.67 -28.49
N GLU A 560 -64.60 -15.70 -29.86
CA GLU A 560 -63.65 -14.86 -30.61
C GLU A 560 -63.93 -13.35 -30.42
N ASP A 561 -65.24 -13.01 -30.32
CA ASP A 561 -65.72 -11.64 -30.18
C ASP A 561 -66.29 -11.32 -28.78
N GLY A 562 -66.29 -12.29 -27.88
CA GLY A 562 -66.86 -12.16 -26.54
C GLY A 562 -66.09 -11.19 -25.64
N GLU A 563 -66.83 -10.36 -24.88
CA GLU A 563 -66.29 -9.44 -23.87
C GLU A 563 -66.11 -10.13 -22.51
N GLU A 564 -66.70 -11.31 -22.31
CA GLU A 564 -66.68 -12.04 -21.06
C GLU A 564 -65.50 -13.01 -21.00
N PHE A 565 -64.67 -12.88 -19.94
CA PHE A 565 -63.59 -13.81 -19.63
C PHE A 565 -63.89 -14.61 -18.37
N ASN A 566 -63.67 -15.91 -18.42
CA ASN A 566 -63.66 -16.75 -17.25
C ASN A 566 -62.32 -16.53 -16.53
N SER A 567 -62.32 -16.42 -15.20
CA SER A 567 -61.14 -16.24 -14.39
C SER A 567 -60.92 -17.43 -13.49
N GLU A 568 -59.71 -17.97 -13.45
CA GLU A 568 -59.35 -19.06 -12.55
C GLU A 568 -57.87 -18.97 -12.16
N ASP A 569 -57.54 -19.41 -10.94
CA ASP A 569 -56.18 -19.46 -10.44
C ASP A 569 -55.37 -20.51 -11.23
N MET A 570 -54.18 -20.14 -11.66
CA MET A 570 -53.25 -21.10 -12.24
C MET A 570 -52.55 -21.90 -11.13
N VAL A 571 -52.37 -23.17 -11.41
CA VAL A 571 -51.65 -24.06 -10.46
C VAL A 571 -50.16 -24.01 -10.72
N GLU A 572 -49.40 -23.69 -9.68
CA GLU A 572 -47.95 -23.85 -9.75
C GLU A 572 -47.57 -25.32 -9.81
N MET A 573 -46.93 -25.74 -10.89
CA MET A 573 -46.49 -27.11 -11.10
C MET A 573 -45.09 -27.38 -10.63
N TYR A 574 -44.20 -26.39 -10.81
CA TYR A 574 -42.81 -26.50 -10.44
C TYR A 574 -42.20 -25.10 -10.31
N ASP A 575 -41.74 -24.73 -9.15
CA ASP A 575 -40.86 -23.59 -8.84
C ASP A 575 -41.06 -22.34 -9.75
N GLY A 576 -42.21 -21.70 -9.61
CA GLY A 576 -42.61 -20.55 -10.41
C GLY A 576 -43.14 -20.87 -11.81
N ILE A 577 -43.27 -22.15 -12.22
CA ILE A 577 -43.90 -22.55 -13.47
C ILE A 577 -45.35 -22.90 -13.22
N TYR A 578 -46.24 -22.10 -13.78
CA TYR A 578 -47.68 -22.23 -13.69
C TYR A 578 -48.22 -22.82 -15.00
N VAL A 579 -49.13 -23.83 -14.95
CA VAL A 579 -49.62 -24.50 -16.13
C VAL A 579 -51.12 -24.66 -16.09
N LYS A 580 -51.75 -24.41 -17.24
CA LYS A 580 -53.14 -24.75 -17.50
C LYS A 580 -53.23 -25.59 -18.76
N ALA A 581 -53.93 -26.73 -18.67
CA ALA A 581 -54.21 -27.58 -19.81
C ALA A 581 -55.60 -27.29 -20.34
N PHE A 582 -55.74 -27.18 -21.66
CA PHE A 582 -56.99 -27.03 -22.38
C PHE A 582 -57.18 -28.19 -23.37
N VAL A 583 -58.35 -28.71 -23.47
CA VAL A 583 -58.74 -29.50 -24.63
C VAL A 583 -59.31 -28.55 -25.68
N ILE A 584 -58.60 -28.48 -26.83
CA ILE A 584 -58.94 -27.56 -27.93
C ILE A 584 -59.14 -28.40 -29.18
N PHE A 585 -60.23 -28.14 -29.86
CA PHE A 585 -60.55 -28.80 -31.13
C PHE A 585 -60.00 -27.97 -32.30
N PHE A 586 -59.94 -28.62 -33.49
CA PHE A 586 -59.47 -27.97 -34.71
C PHE A 586 -60.24 -26.69 -35.02
N GLY A 587 -59.56 -25.59 -35.25
CA GLY A 587 -60.09 -24.26 -35.50
C GLY A 587 -60.62 -23.50 -34.29
N GLU A 588 -60.62 -24.09 -33.10
CA GLU A 588 -60.93 -23.34 -31.89
C GLU A 588 -59.84 -22.37 -31.53
N LEU A 589 -60.26 -21.21 -31.00
CA LEU A 589 -59.39 -20.14 -30.50
C LEU A 589 -59.69 -19.87 -29.04
N ILE A 590 -58.68 -19.81 -28.20
CA ILE A 590 -58.82 -19.33 -26.84
C ILE A 590 -58.03 -18.01 -26.75
N ARG A 591 -58.69 -16.92 -26.44
CA ARG A 591 -58.06 -15.65 -26.06
C ARG A 591 -57.85 -15.70 -24.58
N TYR A 592 -56.67 -15.23 -24.13
CA TYR A 592 -56.34 -15.19 -22.71
C TYR A 592 -55.49 -14.00 -22.37
N TYR A 593 -55.52 -13.62 -21.11
CA TYR A 593 -54.52 -12.78 -20.46
C TYR A 593 -54.28 -13.30 -19.04
N ILE A 594 -53.06 -13.03 -18.53
CA ILE A 594 -52.61 -13.46 -17.22
C ILE A 594 -52.39 -12.25 -16.37
N THR A 595 -52.83 -12.30 -15.12
CA THR A 595 -52.60 -11.27 -14.13
C THR A 595 -51.85 -11.87 -12.94
N GLU A 596 -50.95 -11.08 -12.38
CA GLU A 596 -50.39 -11.32 -11.07
C GLU A 596 -51.00 -10.37 -10.06
N GLU A 597 -51.47 -10.94 -8.95
CA GLU A 597 -52.02 -10.17 -7.85
C GLU A 597 -50.98 -9.96 -6.77
N HIS A 598 -50.71 -8.71 -6.50
CA HIS A 598 -49.85 -8.26 -5.38
C HIS A 598 -50.74 -7.55 -4.35
N ASP A 599 -50.28 -7.44 -3.08
CA ASP A 599 -51.03 -6.94 -1.93
C ASP A 599 -51.90 -5.68 -2.17
N ASN A 600 -51.58 -4.84 -3.17
CA ASN A 600 -52.31 -3.62 -3.49
C ASN A 600 -52.51 -3.34 -4.99
N SER A 601 -52.16 -4.25 -5.89
CA SER A 601 -52.26 -4.04 -7.32
C SER A 601 -52.41 -5.35 -8.08
N ILE A 602 -53.16 -5.29 -9.18
CA ILE A 602 -53.27 -6.37 -10.17
C ILE A 602 -52.55 -5.89 -11.42
N GLU A 603 -51.59 -6.65 -11.91
CA GLU A 603 -50.85 -6.32 -13.10
C GLU A 603 -51.07 -7.33 -14.21
N VAL A 604 -51.40 -6.86 -15.41
CA VAL A 604 -51.52 -7.72 -16.60
C VAL A 604 -50.09 -7.97 -17.12
N LYS A 605 -49.67 -9.23 -17.07
CA LYS A 605 -48.31 -9.64 -17.45
C LYS A 605 -48.24 -10.17 -18.89
N GLU A 606 -49.23 -10.95 -19.30
CA GLU A 606 -49.26 -11.60 -20.61
C GLU A 606 -50.64 -11.52 -21.21
N SER A 607 -50.73 -11.35 -22.51
CA SER A 607 -51.99 -11.43 -23.28
C SER A 607 -51.68 -12.03 -24.65
N ASN A 608 -52.39 -13.13 -25.01
CA ASN A 608 -52.11 -13.85 -26.24
C ASN A 608 -53.32 -14.71 -26.66
N ARG A 609 -53.16 -15.52 -27.71
CA ARG A 609 -54.15 -16.44 -28.28
C ARG A 609 -53.57 -17.84 -28.37
N LEU A 610 -54.38 -18.83 -28.01
CA LEU A 610 -54.06 -20.24 -28.13
C LEU A 610 -54.97 -20.85 -29.22
N THR A 611 -54.37 -21.48 -30.23
CA THR A 611 -55.10 -22.08 -31.37
C THR A 611 -54.71 -23.52 -31.56
N CYS A 612 -55.60 -24.38 -31.99
CA CYS A 612 -55.32 -25.73 -32.38
C CYS A 612 -55.37 -25.87 -33.90
N ASN A 613 -54.25 -26.12 -34.53
CA ASN A 613 -54.11 -26.35 -35.97
C ASN A 613 -53.67 -27.80 -36.28
N ASN A 614 -53.66 -28.68 -35.29
CA ASN A 614 -53.23 -30.05 -35.48
C ASN A 614 -54.24 -30.83 -36.24
N ILE A 615 -53.88 -31.39 -37.39
CA ILE A 615 -54.71 -32.33 -38.15
C ILE A 615 -54.40 -33.71 -37.55
N PRO A 616 -55.46 -34.47 -37.17
CA PRO A 616 -55.33 -35.83 -36.67
C PRO A 616 -54.58 -36.72 -37.66
N GLY A 617 -53.66 -37.54 -37.14
CA GLY A 617 -52.93 -38.52 -37.97
C GLY A 617 -53.85 -39.61 -38.49
N ASP A 618 -53.62 -40.11 -39.71
CA ASP A 618 -54.32 -41.19 -40.31
C ASP A 618 -54.39 -42.42 -39.38
N ASN A 619 -55.59 -42.96 -39.16
CA ASN A 619 -55.89 -44.17 -38.37
C ASN A 619 -56.11 -44.00 -36.85
N ASP A 620 -56.27 -42.81 -36.31
CA ASP A 620 -56.72 -42.67 -34.92
C ASP A 620 -58.23 -42.41 -34.77
N HIS A 621 -58.96 -43.46 -34.45
CA HIS A 621 -60.43 -43.42 -34.23
C HIS A 621 -60.78 -43.02 -32.77
N SER A 622 -59.95 -42.22 -32.09
CA SER A 622 -60.31 -41.64 -30.79
C SER A 622 -61.47 -40.66 -30.92
N ARG A 623 -62.23 -40.48 -29.86
CA ARG A 623 -63.36 -39.52 -29.88
C ARG A 623 -62.88 -38.09 -30.20
N TYR A 624 -61.71 -37.73 -29.72
CA TYR A 624 -61.13 -36.44 -30.01
C TYR A 624 -60.81 -36.26 -31.50
N ASN A 625 -60.16 -37.24 -32.11
CA ASN A 625 -59.88 -37.21 -33.54
C ASN A 625 -61.11 -37.23 -34.39
N LEU A 626 -62.11 -38.08 -34.08
CA LEU A 626 -63.39 -38.09 -34.79
C LEU A 626 -64.11 -36.73 -34.73
N ILE A 627 -64.04 -36.02 -33.59
CA ILE A 627 -64.63 -34.68 -33.50
C ILE A 627 -63.82 -33.71 -34.39
N ASN A 628 -62.51 -33.75 -34.36
CA ASN A 628 -61.71 -32.90 -35.23
C ASN A 628 -61.95 -33.19 -36.72
N GLU A 629 -61.97 -34.44 -37.10
CA GLU A 629 -62.34 -34.84 -38.47
C GLU A 629 -63.73 -34.39 -38.88
N MET A 630 -64.70 -34.45 -37.97
CA MET A 630 -66.02 -33.92 -38.23
C MET A 630 -66.02 -32.41 -38.45
N ILE A 631 -65.28 -31.67 -37.64
CA ILE A 631 -65.14 -30.22 -37.79
C ILE A 631 -64.45 -29.89 -39.13
N ILE A 632 -63.35 -30.59 -39.47
CA ILE A 632 -62.64 -30.40 -40.72
C ILE A 632 -63.58 -30.72 -41.91
N SER A 633 -64.27 -31.87 -41.86
CA SER A 633 -65.16 -32.28 -42.91
C SER A 633 -66.30 -31.30 -43.10
N ASP A 634 -66.90 -30.79 -42.04
CA ASP A 634 -67.90 -29.74 -42.09
C ASP A 634 -67.35 -28.44 -42.70
N THR A 635 -66.18 -28.02 -42.28
CA THR A 635 -65.48 -26.83 -42.81
C THR A 635 -65.15 -26.96 -44.28
N LEU A 636 -64.81 -28.18 -44.75
CA LEU A 636 -64.51 -28.48 -46.14
C LEU A 636 -65.77 -28.86 -46.95
N SER A 637 -66.95 -28.89 -46.31
CA SER A 637 -68.20 -29.31 -46.90
C SER A 637 -68.18 -30.75 -47.44
N ASP A 638 -67.41 -31.66 -46.85
CA ASP A 638 -67.39 -33.11 -47.16
C ASP A 638 -68.45 -33.88 -46.35
N GLU A 639 -69.67 -33.84 -46.83
CA GLU A 639 -70.80 -34.48 -46.18
C GLU A 639 -70.59 -35.99 -45.99
N THR A 640 -69.82 -36.63 -46.85
CA THR A 640 -69.69 -38.11 -46.86
C THR A 640 -68.79 -38.51 -45.66
N THR A 641 -67.66 -37.89 -45.52
CA THR A 641 -66.73 -38.14 -44.39
C THR A 641 -67.38 -37.69 -43.08
N LEU A 642 -68.10 -36.55 -43.06
CA LEU A 642 -68.80 -36.05 -41.89
C LEU A 642 -69.82 -37.05 -41.38
N LYS A 643 -70.65 -37.60 -42.25
CA LYS A 643 -71.64 -38.60 -41.88
C LYS A 643 -71.05 -39.92 -41.38
N SER A 644 -69.98 -40.39 -42.02
CA SER A 644 -69.21 -41.56 -41.58
C SER A 644 -68.65 -41.38 -40.16
N ASN A 645 -68.00 -40.24 -39.88
CA ASN A 645 -67.43 -39.96 -38.60
C ASN A 645 -68.49 -39.74 -37.48
N ILE A 646 -69.61 -39.16 -37.81
CA ILE A 646 -70.77 -39.06 -36.89
C ILE A 646 -71.29 -40.45 -36.52
N ASP A 647 -71.44 -41.36 -37.46
CA ASP A 647 -71.93 -42.70 -37.19
C ASP A 647 -70.90 -43.54 -36.38
N GLU A 648 -69.61 -43.40 -36.64
CA GLU A 648 -68.53 -43.99 -35.83
C GLU A 648 -68.51 -43.43 -34.41
N TYR A 649 -68.63 -42.10 -34.24
CA TYR A 649 -68.67 -41.46 -32.91
C TYR A 649 -69.89 -41.98 -32.10
N LYS A 650 -71.09 -42.08 -32.75
CA LYS A 650 -72.30 -42.65 -32.11
C LYS A 650 -72.05 -44.09 -31.68
N ARG A 651 -71.38 -44.89 -32.51
CA ARG A 651 -71.05 -46.28 -32.19
C ARG A 651 -70.17 -46.42 -30.97
N LEU A 652 -69.14 -45.60 -30.90
CA LEU A 652 -68.25 -45.54 -29.76
C LEU A 652 -68.91 -45.02 -28.48
N ASP A 653 -69.81 -44.03 -28.59
CA ASP A 653 -70.62 -43.54 -27.48
C ASP A 653 -71.57 -44.58 -26.94
N ALA A 654 -72.21 -45.31 -27.82
CA ALA A 654 -73.10 -46.39 -27.44
C ALA A 654 -72.35 -47.55 -26.75
N ALA A 655 -71.17 -47.92 -27.24
CA ALA A 655 -70.35 -48.95 -26.65
C ALA A 655 -69.86 -48.54 -25.23
N THR A 656 -69.49 -47.29 -25.03
CA THR A 656 -69.07 -46.76 -23.72
C THR A 656 -70.25 -46.75 -22.73
N LYS A 657 -71.42 -46.30 -23.15
CA LYS A 657 -72.65 -46.34 -22.32
C LYS A 657 -73.09 -47.76 -21.94
N GLN A 658 -72.83 -48.75 -22.78
CA GLN A 658 -73.05 -50.15 -22.43
C GLN A 658 -72.06 -50.68 -21.41
N LEU A 659 -70.76 -50.33 -21.50
CA LEU A 659 -69.75 -50.66 -20.54
C LEU A 659 -70.05 -50.08 -19.15
N PHE A 660 -70.48 -48.83 -19.06
CA PHE A 660 -70.91 -48.21 -17.79
C PHE A 660 -72.17 -48.80 -17.18
N LYS A 661 -73.00 -49.46 -17.96
CA LYS A 661 -74.19 -50.16 -17.45
C LYS A 661 -73.86 -51.58 -16.89
N LEU A 662 -72.64 -52.09 -17.18
CA LEU A 662 -72.17 -53.40 -16.71
C LEU A 662 -71.32 -53.30 -15.46
N ILE A 663 -70.87 -52.08 -15.07
CA ILE A 663 -70.17 -51.75 -13.82
C ILE A 663 -71.18 -51.16 -12.82
#